data_30aaf0d9b1ec489dd69014f5f85c05fe
#
_entry.id   30aaf0d9b1ec489dd69014f5f85c05fe
#
_cell.length_a   1.000
_cell.length_b   1.000
_cell.length_c   1.000
_cell.angle_alpha   90.00
_cell.angle_beta   90.00
_cell.angle_gamma   90.00
#
_symmetry.space_group_name_H-M   'P 1'
#
loop_
_entity.id
_entity.type
_entity.pdbx_description
1 polymer ?
#
loop_
_entity_poly.entity_id
_entity_poly.type
_entity_poly.pdbx_seq_one_letter_code
_entity_poly.pdbx_strand_id
1 'polypeptide(L)'
;MRQLISLFFLIFAIAACGGNINKISSVYDLRCESLQDPLGIDKTVPRFSWKIQSQKNGTTQKAYQVVVASDKSKLSEKKADLWNSGKTDSSESLFVPYQGKPLSSGSEAWWTVRIWDETGKASAWSKPARFTIGLLDEKEWKASYITFNSENGYRECPQVFSTIEVDKTKATYLLHVNSLGYHEVYINGEKVGDKVLAPAVSQFDKRSLVVTYDLTNHLKKGKNDLILWLGSGWYTEGLPGVVNKGPVVRAQLEKVDNKSREIILVTDQTWKGRKSSYTRHGNWRSPNFGGEIVDGAIAQKDLSTNNPENPWQAVTLIDVPAHKATPQMTEQNSIINTLTPVSVKEIAPDTFLIDMGTNLTGWVKIDFPKLQKSQEVKIDYCDFLVENNRFHDQNFYDKYIASGESSESFTNKFNYHGFRYIRITGLKDAPKPASIQAHLVRTGFDTASSFECSDSDLNAIHDMIRYTLQCLSIGGDFVDCPQLERLGYGGDGNASTLTAQTMFNLGPLFNNWLQAWGDVIREDGGMPHTAPNPQSAGGGPYWCGFIITASWQTYLNYGDKQVLEKYYPVMQKWLGYVEKYSVGGLLKQWPNNDYRNWYLGDWATPRGIDQTHKSSVDLVNNSFIAVCFDNMQRIAQLLGKPEDASRYAAQKQALQKKIHETFFNETNNTYGTGTQIDLAFPMIAGVVPQDKLQAVEQSLYNETLVNRKGHLATGLVGLPILTEWTVDNEAADLMYTMLKKRDYPGYLYMIDNGATTTWEHWNGDRSHIHNCYNAIGSWFYNAVGGITRSEDVAGYRKIRIHPQIPKGVTWAKTSKETPFGTARVDWKLNDGTMEMEIEIPVGSLGEVVLPEGVKKVSINGVENERNAQSEKLLTLQSGRYKLMY
;
A
#
# COMPACT_ATOMS: atom_id res chain seq x y z
N MET A 1 32.18 -16.02 17.82
CA MET A 1 33.07 -14.89 17.48
C MET A 1 32.18 -13.76 16.96
N ARG A 2 32.08 -12.69 17.75
CA ARG A 2 31.25 -11.53 17.44
C ARG A 2 31.89 -10.76 16.29
N GLN A 3 31.16 -10.49 15.24
CA GLN A 3 31.54 -9.42 14.29
C GLN A 3 30.34 -8.49 14.06
N LEU A 4 30.66 -7.25 14.28
CA LEU A 4 29.85 -6.04 14.26
C LEU A 4 29.14 -5.84 12.90
N ILE A 5 27.83 -5.60 12.97
CA ILE A 5 27.08 -4.97 11.89
C ILE A 5 27.19 -3.46 12.12
N SER A 6 27.94 -2.78 11.23
CA SER A 6 28.06 -1.31 11.25
C SER A 6 26.82 -0.70 10.60
N LEU A 7 25.93 -0.19 11.42
CA LEU A 7 24.82 0.67 11.02
C LEU A 7 25.39 2.09 10.76
N PHE A 8 25.35 2.57 9.53
CA PHE A 8 25.64 3.96 9.21
C PHE A 8 24.49 4.84 9.68
N PHE A 9 24.58 5.34 10.92
CA PHE A 9 23.82 6.49 11.35
C PHE A 9 24.51 7.76 10.84
N LEU A 10 23.85 8.47 9.95
CA LEU A 10 24.25 9.83 9.59
C LEU A 10 23.89 10.76 10.76
N ILE A 11 24.81 10.90 11.70
CA ILE A 11 24.71 11.90 12.79
C ILE A 11 25.00 13.27 12.16
N PHE A 12 23.97 14.08 11.99
CA PHE A 12 24.14 15.51 11.83
C PHE A 12 24.61 16.10 13.16
N ALA A 13 25.90 16.34 13.27
CA ALA A 13 26.46 17.13 14.37
C ALA A 13 25.97 18.58 14.22
N ILE A 14 24.97 18.98 14.99
CA ILE A 14 24.60 20.37 15.16
C ILE A 14 25.58 20.97 16.16
N ALA A 15 26.48 21.81 15.65
CA ALA A 15 27.32 22.65 16.49
C ALA A 15 26.43 23.57 17.35
N ALA A 16 26.53 23.42 18.67
CA ALA A 16 25.87 24.30 19.63
C ALA A 16 26.54 25.66 19.60
N CYS A 17 26.05 26.60 18.79
CA CYS A 17 26.24 28.02 19.00
C CYS A 17 25.09 28.55 19.86
N GLY A 18 25.34 28.84 21.10
CA GLY A 18 24.40 29.49 22.02
C GLY A 18 24.00 30.87 21.49
N GLY A 19 22.83 30.98 20.94
CA GLY A 19 22.12 32.19 20.65
C GLY A 19 20.64 31.92 20.85
N ASN A 20 19.94 32.75 21.59
CA ASN A 20 18.49 32.76 21.77
C ASN A 20 17.80 32.90 20.38
N ILE A 21 17.69 31.84 19.63
CA ILE A 21 16.94 31.83 18.40
C ILE A 21 15.49 31.49 18.79
N ASN A 22 14.64 32.50 18.81
CA ASN A 22 13.18 32.33 18.66
C ASN A 22 12.94 31.56 17.34
N LYS A 23 13.01 30.23 17.39
CA LYS A 23 12.79 29.38 16.21
C LYS A 23 11.33 29.49 15.82
N ILE A 24 11.10 30.19 14.73
CA ILE A 24 9.83 30.38 14.04
C ILE A 24 9.39 28.99 13.52
N SER A 25 8.09 28.73 13.52
CA SER A 25 7.49 27.56 12.86
C SER A 25 7.94 27.47 11.40
N SER A 26 8.24 26.25 10.93
CA SER A 26 8.63 26.00 9.55
C SER A 26 7.58 25.09 8.86
N VAL A 27 7.39 25.33 7.58
CA VAL A 27 6.48 24.52 6.74
C VAL A 27 7.28 23.55 5.91
N TYR A 28 6.86 22.29 5.86
CA TYR A 28 7.55 21.20 5.16
C TYR A 28 6.56 20.18 4.60
N ASP A 29 7.05 19.16 3.90
CA ASP A 29 6.29 18.06 3.28
C ASP A 29 5.07 18.57 2.48
N LEU A 30 5.37 19.40 1.49
CA LEU A 30 4.37 19.93 0.58
C LEU A 30 3.87 18.85 -0.37
N ARG A 31 2.54 18.67 -0.42
CA ARG A 31 1.91 17.66 -1.28
C ARG A 31 0.80 18.27 -2.12
N CYS A 32 0.72 17.82 -3.37
CA CYS A 32 -0.36 18.11 -4.29
C CYS A 32 -1.12 16.81 -4.57
N GLU A 33 -2.44 16.75 -4.27
CA GLU A 33 -3.24 15.52 -4.34
C GLU A 33 -2.59 14.34 -3.60
N SER A 34 -2.02 14.59 -2.42
CA SER A 34 -1.30 13.65 -1.54
C SER A 34 0.06 13.15 -2.06
N LEU A 35 0.51 13.57 -3.24
CA LEU A 35 1.79 13.18 -3.86
C LEU A 35 2.83 14.30 -3.76
N GLN A 36 4.11 13.94 -3.74
CA GLN A 36 5.22 14.88 -3.85
C GLN A 36 5.53 15.16 -5.33
N ASP A 37 5.55 16.43 -5.72
CA ASP A 37 5.90 16.90 -7.06
C ASP A 37 5.28 16.07 -8.22
N PRO A 38 3.95 15.80 -8.19
CA PRO A 38 3.33 14.89 -9.16
C PRO A 38 3.36 15.47 -10.58
N LEU A 39 3.63 14.60 -11.56
CA LEU A 39 3.64 14.93 -12.96
C LEU A 39 2.36 14.42 -13.64
N GLY A 40 1.73 15.29 -14.44
CA GLY A 40 0.63 14.90 -15.32
C GLY A 40 -0.69 14.59 -14.60
N ILE A 41 -1.03 15.27 -13.50
CA ILE A 41 -2.31 15.06 -12.80
C ILE A 41 -3.51 15.51 -13.64
N ASP A 42 -4.71 14.96 -13.36
CA ASP A 42 -5.96 15.27 -14.08
C ASP A 42 -6.86 16.28 -13.37
N LYS A 43 -6.33 17.00 -12.37
CA LYS A 43 -7.11 17.94 -11.56
C LYS A 43 -6.84 19.38 -11.98
N THR A 44 -7.85 20.06 -12.50
CA THR A 44 -7.79 21.51 -12.80
C THR A 44 -7.88 22.39 -11.56
N VAL A 45 -8.40 21.83 -10.46
CA VAL A 45 -8.44 22.42 -9.12
C VAL A 45 -7.73 21.46 -8.14
N PRO A 46 -6.38 21.35 -8.23
CA PRO A 46 -5.64 20.47 -7.34
C PRO A 46 -5.70 20.97 -5.90
N ARG A 47 -5.52 20.05 -4.95
CA ARG A 47 -5.55 20.34 -3.52
C ARG A 47 -4.15 20.24 -2.94
N PHE A 48 -3.82 21.20 -2.08
CA PHE A 48 -2.52 21.30 -1.44
C PHE A 48 -2.59 20.88 0.02
N SER A 49 -1.53 20.21 0.48
CA SER A 49 -1.36 19.89 1.88
C SER A 49 0.07 20.18 2.31
N TRP A 50 0.24 20.54 3.58
CA TRP A 50 1.57 20.80 4.16
C TRP A 50 1.59 20.47 5.65
N LYS A 51 2.78 20.18 6.16
CA LYS A 51 3.05 19.97 7.58
C LYS A 51 3.76 21.14 8.19
N ILE A 52 3.60 21.31 9.50
CA ILE A 52 4.18 22.41 10.26
C ILE A 52 5.03 21.84 11.38
N GLN A 53 6.27 22.31 11.49
CA GLN A 53 7.18 21.98 12.58
C GLN A 53 7.36 23.19 13.49
N SER A 54 7.21 22.99 14.81
CA SER A 54 7.47 24.00 15.83
C SER A 54 8.22 23.38 17.02
N GLN A 55 9.04 24.22 17.70
CA GLN A 55 9.68 23.87 18.96
C GLN A 55 8.88 24.33 20.18
N LYS A 56 7.79 25.07 19.95
CA LYS A 56 6.94 25.65 20.99
C LYS A 56 5.69 24.82 21.17
N ASN A 57 5.34 24.50 22.41
CA ASN A 57 4.07 23.86 22.75
C ASN A 57 2.90 24.84 22.52
N GLY A 58 1.77 24.31 22.06
CA GLY A 58 0.55 25.08 21.79
C GLY A 58 0.59 25.89 20.49
N THR A 59 1.57 25.64 19.61
CA THR A 59 1.59 26.27 18.29
C THR A 59 0.39 25.82 17.46
N THR A 60 -0.32 26.77 16.86
CA THR A 60 -1.41 26.53 15.93
C THR A 60 -1.26 27.42 14.70
N GLN A 61 -1.77 26.97 13.57
CA GLN A 61 -1.93 27.82 12.39
C GLN A 61 -3.18 28.68 12.54
N LYS A 62 -3.05 29.99 12.43
CA LYS A 62 -4.18 30.95 12.37
C LYS A 62 -4.52 31.36 10.95
N ALA A 63 -3.48 31.45 10.11
CA ALA A 63 -3.66 31.81 8.72
C ALA A 63 -2.58 31.14 7.87
N TYR A 64 -2.82 31.07 6.57
CA TYR A 64 -1.82 30.68 5.59
C TYR A 64 -1.79 31.64 4.39
N GLN A 65 -0.74 31.55 3.61
CA GLN A 65 -0.69 32.15 2.26
C GLN A 65 -0.01 31.17 1.33
N VAL A 66 -0.72 30.79 0.27
CA VAL A 66 -0.20 29.96 -0.83
C VAL A 66 0.08 30.87 -2.02
N VAL A 67 1.22 30.65 -2.64
CA VAL A 67 1.62 31.32 -3.87
C VAL A 67 1.91 30.27 -4.92
N VAL A 68 1.31 30.40 -6.11
CA VAL A 68 1.49 29.49 -7.24
C VAL A 68 1.90 30.29 -8.49
N ALA A 69 2.92 29.83 -9.18
CA ALA A 69 3.46 30.47 -10.37
C ALA A 69 3.76 29.48 -11.48
N SER A 70 3.67 29.92 -12.73
CA SER A 70 3.96 29.12 -13.92
C SER A 70 5.46 28.81 -14.12
N ASP A 71 6.33 29.47 -13.35
CA ASP A 71 7.78 29.29 -13.41
C ASP A 71 8.39 29.58 -12.03
N LYS A 72 9.41 28.80 -11.66
CA LYS A 72 10.08 28.93 -10.36
C LYS A 72 10.63 30.34 -10.11
N SER A 73 11.09 31.05 -11.14
CA SER A 73 11.62 32.41 -11.02
C SER A 73 10.55 33.47 -10.70
N LYS A 74 9.27 33.14 -10.95
CA LYS A 74 8.11 33.98 -10.62
C LYS A 74 7.53 33.65 -9.25
N LEU A 75 8.02 32.63 -8.57
CA LEU A 75 7.46 32.14 -7.31
C LEU A 75 7.75 33.12 -6.18
N SER A 76 6.99 34.19 -6.15
CA SER A 76 7.01 35.19 -5.08
C SER A 76 5.67 35.90 -4.99
N GLU A 77 5.39 36.50 -3.85
CA GLU A 77 4.14 37.20 -3.54
C GLU A 77 3.77 38.27 -4.59
N LYS A 78 4.79 38.94 -5.15
CA LYS A 78 4.60 40.05 -6.12
C LYS A 78 4.58 39.58 -7.59
N LYS A 79 5.19 38.42 -7.90
CA LYS A 79 5.40 37.99 -9.29
C LYS A 79 4.56 36.77 -9.67
N ALA A 80 3.89 36.13 -8.72
CA ALA A 80 3.09 34.97 -8.97
C ALA A 80 1.96 35.29 -9.98
N ASP A 81 1.93 34.51 -11.05
CA ASP A 81 1.04 34.77 -12.19
C ASP A 81 -0.16 33.80 -12.23
N LEU A 82 -0.16 32.74 -11.41
CA LEU A 82 -1.25 31.77 -11.36
C LEU A 82 -2.16 31.99 -10.14
N TRP A 83 -1.61 32.05 -8.93
CA TRP A 83 -2.38 32.28 -7.73
C TRP A 83 -1.55 32.92 -6.61
N ASN A 84 -2.19 33.81 -5.89
CA ASN A 84 -1.75 34.29 -4.59
C ASN A 84 -3.00 34.37 -3.71
N SER A 85 -3.12 33.50 -2.73
CA SER A 85 -4.29 33.47 -1.85
C SER A 85 -4.43 34.73 -0.98
N GLY A 86 -3.39 35.55 -0.89
CA GLY A 86 -3.28 36.51 0.19
C GLY A 86 -3.18 35.81 1.54
N LYS A 87 -3.15 36.57 2.61
CA LYS A 87 -3.30 36.02 3.97
C LYS A 87 -4.75 35.54 4.16
N THR A 88 -4.92 34.20 4.25
CA THR A 88 -6.23 33.56 4.45
C THR A 88 -6.34 33.08 5.88
N ASP A 89 -7.28 33.62 6.64
CA ASP A 89 -7.54 33.22 8.03
C ASP A 89 -8.18 31.82 8.05
N SER A 90 -7.35 30.80 8.33
CA SER A 90 -7.74 29.40 8.38
C SER A 90 -6.69 28.56 9.07
N SER A 91 -7.12 27.56 9.82
CA SER A 91 -6.26 26.52 10.41
C SER A 91 -6.06 25.30 9.50
N GLU A 92 -6.70 25.28 8.32
CA GLU A 92 -6.60 24.15 7.39
C GLU A 92 -5.21 24.09 6.77
N SER A 93 -4.64 22.88 6.77
CA SER A 93 -3.36 22.55 6.12
C SER A 93 -3.45 21.27 5.28
N LEU A 94 -4.64 20.67 5.18
CA LEU A 94 -4.91 19.48 4.40
C LEU A 94 -5.94 19.78 3.30
N PHE A 95 -5.64 19.32 2.09
CA PHE A 95 -6.54 19.37 0.93
C PHE A 95 -7.10 20.78 0.62
N VAL A 96 -6.26 21.81 0.83
CA VAL A 96 -6.61 23.21 0.50
C VAL A 96 -6.76 23.34 -1.02
N PRO A 97 -7.96 23.69 -1.53
CA PRO A 97 -8.19 23.73 -2.97
C PRO A 97 -7.48 24.92 -3.61
N TYR A 98 -6.92 24.71 -4.78
CA TYR A 98 -6.43 25.77 -5.65
C TYR A 98 -7.57 26.67 -6.09
N GLN A 99 -7.41 27.98 -5.96
CA GLN A 99 -8.42 28.99 -6.33
C GLN A 99 -7.86 30.07 -7.27
N GLY A 100 -6.82 29.71 -8.01
CA GLY A 100 -6.17 30.63 -8.93
C GLY A 100 -6.76 30.60 -10.34
N LYS A 101 -5.97 31.05 -11.31
CA LYS A 101 -6.35 31.00 -12.74
C LYS A 101 -6.56 29.55 -13.18
N PRO A 102 -7.50 29.32 -14.12
CA PRO A 102 -7.74 27.98 -14.65
C PRO A 102 -6.44 27.33 -15.15
N LEU A 103 -6.24 26.08 -14.75
CA LEU A 103 -5.16 25.24 -15.24
C LEU A 103 -5.65 24.40 -16.43
N SER A 104 -4.81 24.24 -17.42
CA SER A 104 -5.08 23.45 -18.62
C SER A 104 -4.05 22.35 -18.80
N SER A 105 -4.31 21.43 -19.70
CA SER A 105 -3.36 20.38 -20.07
C SER A 105 -1.97 20.94 -20.38
N GLY A 106 -0.95 20.28 -19.88
CA GLY A 106 0.45 20.71 -20.00
C GLY A 106 0.84 21.86 -19.05
N SER A 107 -0.08 22.44 -18.25
CA SER A 107 0.31 23.48 -17.29
C SER A 107 1.36 22.96 -16.32
N GLU A 108 2.47 23.68 -16.19
CA GLU A 108 3.43 23.51 -15.12
C GLU A 108 3.20 24.56 -14.04
N ALA A 109 3.23 24.15 -12.78
CA ALA A 109 3.05 25.06 -11.67
C ALA A 109 4.04 24.77 -10.54
N TRP A 110 4.63 25.83 -10.02
CA TRP A 110 5.46 25.86 -8.82
C TRP A 110 4.70 26.53 -7.72
N TRP A 111 4.80 26.02 -6.50
CA TRP A 111 4.10 26.61 -5.38
C TRP A 111 4.90 26.58 -4.09
N THR A 112 4.55 27.47 -3.19
CA THR A 112 5.11 27.61 -1.85
C THR A 112 4.06 28.14 -0.92
N VAL A 113 4.23 27.90 0.37
CA VAL A 113 3.31 28.33 1.41
C VAL A 113 4.07 28.89 2.62
N ARG A 114 3.48 29.89 3.28
CA ARG A 114 3.83 30.34 4.63
C ARG A 114 2.59 30.36 5.51
N ILE A 115 2.79 30.31 6.81
CA ILE A 115 1.72 30.32 7.79
C ILE A 115 1.91 31.49 8.79
N TRP A 116 0.84 31.86 9.47
CA TRP A 116 0.88 32.67 10.66
C TRP A 116 0.48 31.82 11.86
N ASP A 117 1.28 31.87 12.91
CA ASP A 117 1.03 31.16 14.15
C ASP A 117 -0.06 31.82 15.02
N GLU A 118 -0.33 31.25 16.20
CA GLU A 118 -1.30 31.75 17.18
C GLU A 118 -0.99 33.18 17.68
N THR A 119 0.26 33.64 17.57
CA THR A 119 0.69 35.00 17.94
C THR A 119 0.57 35.99 16.78
N GLY A 120 0.20 35.52 15.58
CA GLY A 120 0.12 36.32 14.37
C GLY A 120 1.47 36.54 13.69
N LYS A 121 2.52 35.80 14.07
CA LYS A 121 3.85 35.88 13.48
C LYS A 121 3.91 34.97 12.24
N ALA A 122 4.44 35.49 11.13
CA ALA A 122 4.60 34.74 9.90
C ALA A 122 5.84 33.83 9.96
N SER A 123 5.70 32.60 9.41
CA SER A 123 6.84 31.73 9.12
C SER A 123 7.66 32.25 7.93
N ALA A 124 8.82 31.65 7.71
CA ALA A 124 9.47 31.71 6.41
C ALA A 124 8.59 30.98 5.36
N TRP A 125 8.79 31.30 4.09
CA TRP A 125 8.23 30.51 2.98
C TRP A 125 8.81 29.10 2.99
N SER A 126 8.00 28.10 2.67
CA SER A 126 8.46 26.73 2.48
C SER A 126 9.45 26.62 1.34
N LYS A 127 10.15 25.49 1.24
CA LYS A 127 10.81 25.11 0.00
C LYS A 127 9.76 25.00 -1.11
N PRO A 128 10.05 25.40 -2.35
CA PRO A 128 9.12 25.25 -3.46
C PRO A 128 8.82 23.78 -3.75
N ALA A 129 7.57 23.51 -4.12
CA ALA A 129 7.11 22.23 -4.69
C ALA A 129 6.56 22.49 -6.09
N ARG A 130 6.40 21.42 -6.88
CA ARG A 130 6.01 21.47 -8.28
C ARG A 130 4.88 20.48 -8.57
N PHE A 131 4.06 20.80 -9.56
CA PHE A 131 3.19 19.81 -10.20
C PHE A 131 2.97 20.17 -11.67
N THR A 132 2.52 19.20 -12.48
CA THR A 132 2.11 19.44 -13.86
C THR A 132 0.73 18.83 -14.12
N ILE A 133 -0.02 19.44 -15.02
CA ILE A 133 -1.30 18.92 -15.49
C ILE A 133 -1.04 18.04 -16.71
N GLY A 134 -1.62 16.83 -16.71
CA GLY A 134 -1.56 15.91 -17.85
C GLY A 134 -2.57 16.27 -18.95
N LEU A 135 -2.87 15.31 -19.80
CA LEU A 135 -3.91 15.42 -20.81
C LEU A 135 -5.28 15.25 -20.15
N LEU A 136 -6.10 16.28 -20.19
CA LEU A 136 -7.41 16.33 -19.51
C LEU A 136 -8.55 15.72 -20.33
N ASP A 137 -8.43 15.72 -21.65
CA ASP A 137 -9.43 15.19 -22.60
C ASP A 137 -8.76 14.13 -23.51
N GLU A 138 -9.47 13.05 -23.77
CA GLU A 138 -9.04 12.00 -24.70
C GLU A 138 -8.76 12.56 -26.11
N LYS A 139 -9.47 13.61 -26.52
CA LYS A 139 -9.26 14.29 -27.81
C LYS A 139 -7.91 14.99 -27.95
N GLU A 140 -7.21 15.23 -26.84
CA GLU A 140 -5.88 15.83 -26.86
C GLU A 140 -4.78 14.82 -27.23
N TRP A 141 -5.06 13.54 -27.08
CA TRP A 141 -4.20 12.51 -27.60
C TRP A 141 -4.19 12.54 -29.13
N LYS A 142 -3.01 12.77 -29.71
CA LYS A 142 -2.75 12.63 -31.15
C LYS A 142 -1.97 11.36 -31.47
N ALA A 143 -1.54 10.66 -30.43
CA ALA A 143 -0.82 9.41 -30.49
C ALA A 143 -1.77 8.23 -30.77
N SER A 144 -1.34 7.32 -31.61
CA SER A 144 -1.99 6.03 -31.85
C SER A 144 -1.36 4.95 -30.98
N TYR A 145 -2.12 3.92 -30.61
CA TYR A 145 -1.55 2.74 -29.98
C TYR A 145 -0.75 1.94 -30.99
N ILE A 146 0.47 1.60 -30.63
CA ILE A 146 1.41 0.80 -31.43
C ILE A 146 1.91 -0.39 -30.64
N THR A 147 2.32 -1.42 -31.37
CA THR A 147 3.05 -2.57 -30.85
C THR A 147 4.05 -3.06 -31.89
N PHE A 148 4.96 -3.93 -31.47
CA PHE A 148 5.71 -4.77 -32.37
C PHE A 148 5.32 -6.22 -32.12
N ASN A 149 4.54 -6.79 -33.04
CA ASN A 149 4.10 -8.17 -32.99
C ASN A 149 5.09 -9.06 -33.73
N SER A 150 5.50 -10.11 -33.06
CA SER A 150 6.13 -11.25 -33.69
C SER A 150 5.27 -12.50 -33.54
N GLU A 151 5.77 -13.63 -34.03
CA GLU A 151 5.10 -14.92 -33.99
C GLU A 151 4.77 -15.39 -32.55
N ASN A 152 5.56 -14.96 -31.54
CA ASN A 152 5.42 -15.39 -30.15
C ASN A 152 4.50 -14.48 -29.29
N GLY A 153 3.99 -13.39 -29.84
CA GLY A 153 2.92 -12.58 -29.28
C GLY A 153 3.15 -12.12 -27.85
N TYR A 154 2.32 -12.59 -26.90
CA TYR A 154 2.36 -12.21 -25.48
C TYR A 154 3.67 -12.49 -24.76
N ARG A 155 4.53 -13.34 -25.32
CA ARG A 155 5.77 -13.73 -24.67
C ARG A 155 6.92 -12.76 -24.90
N GLU A 156 6.84 -11.91 -25.90
CA GLU A 156 7.90 -10.97 -26.23
C GLU A 156 7.83 -9.69 -25.41
N CYS A 157 9.02 -9.13 -25.14
CA CYS A 157 9.20 -7.83 -24.52
C CYS A 157 9.81 -6.86 -25.56
N PRO A 158 9.02 -6.38 -26.53
CA PRO A 158 9.54 -5.65 -27.67
C PRO A 158 10.03 -4.26 -27.30
N GLN A 159 10.88 -3.71 -28.15
CA GLN A 159 11.27 -2.32 -28.12
C GLN A 159 10.59 -1.57 -29.29
N VAL A 160 10.09 -0.36 -29.03
CA VAL A 160 9.66 0.57 -30.08
C VAL A 160 10.49 1.84 -30.01
N PHE A 161 10.84 2.39 -31.18
CA PHE A 161 11.86 3.40 -31.35
C PHE A 161 11.41 4.52 -32.26
N SER A 162 11.79 5.74 -31.90
CA SER A 162 11.74 6.92 -32.76
C SER A 162 12.87 7.89 -32.41
N THR A 163 13.05 8.93 -33.22
CA THR A 163 14.02 10.00 -32.98
C THR A 163 13.30 11.31 -32.71
N ILE A 164 13.86 12.09 -31.80
CA ILE A 164 13.36 13.40 -31.41
C ILE A 164 14.38 14.43 -31.84
N GLU A 165 13.96 15.47 -32.59
CA GLU A 165 14.77 16.63 -32.85
C GLU A 165 14.43 17.73 -31.84
N VAL A 166 15.43 18.22 -31.12
CA VAL A 166 15.26 19.20 -30.04
C VAL A 166 16.09 20.45 -30.29
N ASP A 167 15.45 21.56 -30.26
CA ASP A 167 16.06 22.87 -30.36
C ASP A 167 16.43 23.50 -28.99
N LYS A 168 16.73 22.71 -28.01
CA LYS A 168 16.97 23.04 -26.59
C LYS A 168 16.75 24.50 -26.20
N THR A 169 15.50 24.85 -25.97
CA THR A 169 15.04 26.12 -25.41
C THR A 169 14.81 26.00 -23.91
N LYS A 170 14.45 27.06 -23.23
CA LYS A 170 14.03 27.05 -21.81
C LYS A 170 12.62 26.45 -21.59
N ALA A 171 12.31 25.36 -22.28
CA ALA A 171 11.01 24.68 -22.16
C ALA A 171 11.14 23.40 -21.34
N THR A 172 10.03 22.96 -20.78
CA THR A 172 9.87 21.64 -20.15
C THR A 172 9.41 20.65 -21.22
N TYR A 173 9.97 19.45 -21.22
CA TYR A 173 9.60 18.38 -22.15
C TYR A 173 8.92 17.25 -21.38
N LEU A 174 7.59 17.14 -21.55
CA LEU A 174 6.77 16.12 -20.87
C LEU A 174 6.40 15.00 -21.83
N LEU A 175 6.79 13.78 -21.50
CA LEU A 175 6.39 12.58 -22.24
C LEU A 175 5.27 11.87 -21.46
N HIS A 176 4.08 11.84 -22.05
CA HIS A 176 2.95 11.08 -21.53
C HIS A 176 2.98 9.69 -22.15
N VAL A 177 3.08 8.66 -21.33
CA VAL A 177 3.10 7.25 -21.77
C VAL A 177 1.89 6.53 -21.20
N ASN A 178 1.08 5.97 -22.08
CA ASN A 178 -0.06 5.13 -21.73
C ASN A 178 0.14 3.75 -22.34
N SER A 179 0.58 2.80 -21.53
CA SER A 179 0.80 1.43 -21.95
C SER A 179 -0.26 0.48 -21.40
N LEU A 180 -0.60 -0.51 -22.19
CA LEU A 180 -1.31 -1.72 -21.78
C LEU A 180 -0.26 -2.82 -21.65
N GLY A 181 0.07 -3.14 -20.41
CA GLY A 181 1.28 -3.83 -20.00
C GLY A 181 2.30 -2.85 -19.39
N TYR A 182 3.53 -3.31 -19.18
CA TYR A 182 4.61 -2.50 -18.61
C TYR A 182 5.41 -1.76 -19.68
N HIS A 183 6.08 -0.67 -19.27
CA HIS A 183 7.05 0.02 -20.09
C HIS A 183 8.22 0.57 -19.29
N GLU A 184 9.36 0.72 -19.96
CA GLU A 184 10.49 1.54 -19.52
C GLU A 184 10.83 2.55 -20.64
N VAL A 185 11.30 3.74 -20.26
CA VAL A 185 11.67 4.83 -21.18
C VAL A 185 13.18 4.99 -21.21
N TYR A 186 13.76 5.06 -22.40
CA TYR A 186 15.20 5.28 -22.59
C TYR A 186 15.44 6.44 -23.54
N ILE A 187 16.35 7.33 -23.20
CA ILE A 187 16.82 8.45 -24.03
C ILE A 187 18.32 8.28 -24.28
N ASN A 188 18.73 8.23 -25.55
CA ASN A 188 20.14 8.06 -25.96
C ASN A 188 20.85 6.87 -25.28
N GLY A 189 20.12 5.78 -25.02
CA GLY A 189 20.63 4.58 -24.37
C GLY A 189 20.60 4.60 -22.83
N GLU A 190 20.18 5.72 -22.21
CA GLU A 190 20.06 5.85 -20.76
C GLU A 190 18.60 5.75 -20.31
N LYS A 191 18.33 4.98 -19.24
CA LYS A 191 17.00 4.86 -18.66
C LYS A 191 16.56 6.18 -18.04
N VAL A 192 15.31 6.57 -18.26
CA VAL A 192 14.70 7.75 -17.64
C VAL A 192 14.15 7.36 -16.27
N GLY A 193 14.80 7.85 -15.22
CA GLY A 193 14.43 7.56 -13.82
C GLY A 193 14.85 6.17 -13.36
N ASP A 194 14.48 5.86 -12.12
CA ASP A 194 14.86 4.63 -11.39
C ASP A 194 13.68 3.70 -11.11
N LYS A 195 12.48 4.07 -11.57
CA LYS A 195 11.25 3.31 -11.33
C LYS A 195 11.20 2.07 -12.21
N VAL A 196 10.48 1.05 -11.72
CA VAL A 196 10.38 -0.26 -12.35
C VAL A 196 8.93 -0.73 -12.44
N LEU A 197 8.63 -1.65 -13.36
CA LEU A 197 7.28 -2.21 -13.54
C LEU A 197 6.19 -1.12 -13.61
N ALA A 198 6.42 -0.09 -14.42
CA ALA A 198 5.45 0.98 -14.68
C ALA A 198 4.56 0.62 -15.89
N PRO A 199 3.28 1.00 -15.86
CA PRO A 199 2.51 1.62 -14.79
C PRO A 199 2.07 0.64 -13.71
N ALA A 200 1.39 1.16 -12.66
CA ALA A 200 0.61 0.35 -11.74
C ALA A 200 -0.49 -0.45 -12.47
N VAL A 201 -1.01 -1.50 -11.83
CA VAL A 201 -2.00 -2.38 -12.44
C VAL A 201 -3.37 -1.69 -12.48
N SER A 202 -4.14 -1.91 -13.54
CA SER A 202 -5.50 -1.38 -13.73
C SER A 202 -6.40 -2.38 -14.46
N GLN A 203 -7.70 -2.10 -14.46
CA GLN A 203 -8.71 -2.89 -15.17
C GLN A 203 -8.79 -2.45 -16.64
N PHE A 204 -8.08 -3.11 -17.54
CA PHE A 204 -7.85 -2.64 -18.92
C PHE A 204 -9.13 -2.43 -19.77
N ASP A 205 -10.22 -3.14 -19.49
CA ASP A 205 -11.51 -2.89 -20.17
C ASP A 205 -12.24 -1.64 -19.65
N LYS A 206 -11.76 -1.05 -18.55
CA LYS A 206 -12.35 0.14 -17.91
C LYS A 206 -11.38 1.31 -17.88
N ARG A 207 -10.10 1.03 -17.62
CA ARG A 207 -9.09 2.05 -17.37
C ARG A 207 -7.68 1.61 -17.74
N SER A 208 -6.93 2.54 -18.30
CA SER A 208 -5.46 2.44 -18.35
C SER A 208 -4.82 3.63 -17.65
N LEU A 209 -3.60 3.43 -17.13
CA LEU A 209 -2.88 4.47 -16.41
C LEU A 209 -1.85 5.15 -17.30
N VAL A 210 -1.75 6.47 -17.15
CA VAL A 210 -0.77 7.31 -17.84
C VAL A 210 0.34 7.68 -16.87
N VAL A 211 1.58 7.40 -17.25
CA VAL A 211 2.76 7.88 -16.54
C VAL A 211 3.39 9.01 -17.33
N THR A 212 3.61 10.15 -16.67
CA THR A 212 4.24 11.31 -17.26
C THR A 212 5.70 11.41 -16.81
N TYR A 213 6.60 11.57 -17.77
CA TYR A 213 8.05 11.73 -17.57
C TYR A 213 8.50 13.13 -17.95
N ASP A 214 9.38 13.72 -17.15
CA ASP A 214 10.06 14.96 -17.49
C ASP A 214 11.40 14.63 -18.15
N LEU A 215 11.47 14.81 -19.47
CA LEU A 215 12.66 14.54 -20.28
C LEU A 215 13.62 15.74 -20.40
N THR A 216 13.30 16.87 -19.79
CA THR A 216 14.04 18.14 -19.97
C THR A 216 15.54 18.02 -19.78
N ASN A 217 15.96 17.27 -18.77
CA ASN A 217 17.37 17.07 -18.45
C ASN A 217 18.02 15.88 -19.19
N HIS A 218 17.24 15.04 -19.86
CA HIS A 218 17.71 13.88 -20.61
C HIS A 218 17.97 14.18 -22.08
N LEU A 219 17.31 15.23 -22.60
CA LEU A 219 17.42 15.61 -23.99
C LEU A 219 18.61 16.55 -24.21
N LYS A 220 19.35 16.33 -25.31
CA LYS A 220 20.40 17.20 -25.82
C LYS A 220 19.90 17.97 -27.06
N LYS A 221 20.53 19.10 -27.40
CA LYS A 221 20.25 19.82 -28.65
C LYS A 221 20.54 18.93 -29.86
N GLY A 222 19.63 18.99 -30.85
CA GLY A 222 19.67 18.15 -32.04
C GLY A 222 18.97 16.80 -31.82
N LYS A 223 19.46 15.79 -32.50
CA LYS A 223 18.85 14.48 -32.55
C LYS A 223 19.03 13.69 -31.23
N ASN A 224 17.93 13.11 -30.76
CA ASN A 224 17.88 12.22 -29.59
C ASN A 224 17.16 10.94 -29.97
N ASP A 225 17.62 9.82 -29.47
CA ASP A 225 17.01 8.52 -29.67
C ASP A 225 16.08 8.20 -28.48
N LEU A 226 14.82 7.89 -28.76
CA LEU A 226 13.82 7.47 -27.79
C LEU A 226 13.46 6.00 -28.01
N ILE A 227 13.65 5.17 -27.00
CA ILE A 227 13.20 3.78 -26.98
C ILE A 227 12.18 3.61 -25.85
N LEU A 228 11.01 3.03 -26.17
CA LEU A 228 10.10 2.49 -25.19
C LEU A 228 10.25 0.96 -25.21
N TRP A 229 10.66 0.38 -24.07
CA TRP A 229 10.81 -1.05 -23.90
C TRP A 229 9.59 -1.59 -23.17
N LEU A 230 8.90 -2.58 -23.75
CA LEU A 230 7.58 -3.00 -23.34
C LEU A 230 7.60 -4.41 -22.76
N GLY A 231 6.73 -4.66 -21.76
CA GLY A 231 6.47 -5.97 -21.18
C GLY A 231 4.97 -6.21 -21.02
N SER A 232 4.50 -7.43 -21.21
CA SER A 232 3.06 -7.74 -21.16
C SER A 232 2.47 -7.62 -19.75
N GLY A 233 3.14 -8.13 -18.72
CA GLY A 233 2.57 -8.15 -17.38
C GLY A 233 1.14 -8.72 -17.38
N TRP A 234 0.22 -8.00 -16.75
CA TRP A 234 -1.20 -8.34 -16.69
C TRP A 234 -1.96 -8.14 -18.02
N TYR A 235 -1.34 -7.51 -19.03
CA TYR A 235 -1.91 -7.48 -20.39
C TYR A 235 -1.64 -8.80 -21.11
N THR A 236 -2.39 -9.83 -20.75
CA THR A 236 -2.20 -11.20 -21.19
C THR A 236 -3.53 -11.85 -21.59
N GLU A 237 -3.44 -12.92 -22.38
CA GLU A 237 -4.60 -13.59 -22.99
C GLU A 237 -5.70 -13.95 -21.99
N GLY A 238 -6.95 -13.65 -22.36
CA GLY A 238 -8.17 -14.00 -21.61
C GLY A 238 -8.44 -13.12 -20.40
N LEU A 239 -7.71 -12.03 -20.21
CA LEU A 239 -8.12 -10.99 -19.26
C LEU A 239 -8.99 -9.93 -19.95
N PRO A 240 -9.88 -9.25 -19.20
CA PRO A 240 -10.73 -8.21 -19.76
C PRO A 240 -9.90 -7.08 -20.40
N GLY A 241 -10.34 -6.56 -21.54
CA GLY A 241 -9.70 -5.46 -22.25
C GLY A 241 -8.47 -5.82 -23.07
N VAL A 242 -8.04 -7.07 -23.07
CA VAL A 242 -6.89 -7.53 -23.85
C VAL A 242 -7.33 -7.84 -25.29
N VAL A 243 -6.87 -7.06 -26.25
CA VAL A 243 -7.26 -7.13 -27.66
C VAL A 243 -6.12 -7.49 -28.61
N ASN A 244 -4.89 -7.57 -28.12
CA ASN A 244 -3.71 -7.85 -28.94
C ASN A 244 -2.80 -8.88 -28.27
N LYS A 245 -2.03 -9.61 -29.10
CA LYS A 245 -1.06 -10.63 -28.64
C LYS A 245 0.27 -10.03 -28.17
N GLY A 246 0.28 -8.96 -27.42
CA GLY A 246 1.50 -8.35 -26.89
C GLY A 246 1.20 -7.01 -26.27
N PRO A 247 2.19 -6.44 -25.55
CA PRO A 247 2.01 -5.15 -24.92
C PRO A 247 1.79 -4.07 -25.99
N VAL A 248 0.96 -3.10 -25.63
CA VAL A 248 0.58 -1.99 -26.51
C VAL A 248 0.91 -0.67 -25.82
N VAL A 249 1.37 0.32 -26.56
CA VAL A 249 1.70 1.64 -26.02
C VAL A 249 1.24 2.75 -26.94
N ARG A 250 0.77 3.85 -26.36
CA ARG A 250 0.74 5.16 -27.01
C ARG A 250 1.53 6.14 -26.17
N ALA A 251 2.24 7.04 -26.83
CA ALA A 251 3.04 8.05 -26.15
C ALA A 251 3.00 9.37 -26.92
N GLN A 252 2.97 10.47 -26.17
CA GLN A 252 2.97 11.83 -26.72
C GLN A 252 3.97 12.67 -25.96
N LEU A 253 4.94 13.23 -26.68
CA LEU A 253 5.94 14.17 -26.17
C LEU A 253 5.51 15.60 -26.47
N GLU A 254 5.47 16.41 -25.44
CA GLU A 254 5.10 17.80 -25.51
C GLU A 254 6.23 18.71 -25.02
N LYS A 255 6.45 19.78 -25.72
CA LYS A 255 7.26 20.92 -25.27
C LYS A 255 6.32 21.94 -24.68
N VAL A 256 6.53 22.26 -23.43
CA VAL A 256 5.68 23.17 -22.67
C VAL A 256 6.52 24.36 -22.21
N ASP A 257 6.00 25.55 -22.46
CA ASP A 257 6.51 26.78 -21.86
C ASP A 257 5.34 27.64 -21.35
N ASN A 258 5.67 28.79 -20.74
CA ASN A 258 4.65 29.69 -20.16
C ASN A 258 3.62 30.26 -21.16
N LYS A 259 3.79 30.04 -22.45
CA LYS A 259 2.97 30.66 -23.50
C LYS A 259 2.40 29.67 -24.51
N SER A 260 3.00 28.49 -24.62
CA SER A 260 2.67 27.51 -25.65
C SER A 260 2.84 26.09 -25.18
N ARG A 261 2.05 25.22 -25.77
CA ARG A 261 2.15 23.77 -25.70
C ARG A 261 2.26 23.25 -27.13
N GLU A 262 3.33 22.58 -27.47
CA GLU A 262 3.65 22.07 -28.80
C GLU A 262 3.85 20.55 -28.70
N ILE A 263 3.17 19.79 -29.55
CA ILE A 263 3.40 18.34 -29.67
C ILE A 263 4.64 18.13 -30.53
N ILE A 264 5.66 17.51 -29.97
CA ILE A 264 6.95 17.26 -30.62
C ILE A 264 6.98 15.88 -31.27
N LEU A 265 6.39 14.88 -30.62
CA LEU A 265 6.38 13.51 -31.10
C LEU A 265 5.13 12.79 -30.63
N VAL A 266 4.55 11.97 -31.49
CA VAL A 266 3.48 11.02 -31.11
C VAL A 266 3.84 9.63 -31.62
N THR A 267 3.32 8.61 -30.98
CA THR A 267 3.36 7.25 -31.54
C THR A 267 2.42 7.13 -32.72
N ASP A 268 2.95 6.65 -33.83
CA ASP A 268 2.25 6.42 -35.10
C ASP A 268 2.97 5.34 -35.93
N GLN A 269 2.53 5.16 -37.18
CA GLN A 269 3.09 4.16 -38.11
C GLN A 269 4.55 4.44 -38.55
N THR A 270 5.11 5.61 -38.25
CA THR A 270 6.51 5.96 -38.60
C THR A 270 7.50 5.35 -37.61
N TRP A 271 7.04 5.00 -36.43
CA TRP A 271 7.84 4.33 -35.42
C TRP A 271 8.33 2.97 -35.92
N LYS A 272 9.37 2.51 -35.31
CA LYS A 272 9.98 1.22 -35.61
C LYS A 272 9.99 0.34 -34.39
N GLY A 273 9.91 -0.97 -34.58
CA GLY A 273 9.93 -1.96 -33.51
C GLY A 273 10.92 -3.07 -33.79
N ARG A 274 11.31 -3.77 -32.75
CA ARG A 274 12.09 -5.01 -32.82
C ARG A 274 11.92 -5.86 -31.57
N LYS A 275 12.34 -7.11 -31.66
CA LYS A 275 12.51 -7.99 -30.49
C LYS A 275 13.62 -7.46 -29.59
N SER A 276 13.50 -7.65 -28.28
CA SER A 276 14.61 -7.49 -27.35
C SER A 276 15.20 -8.83 -26.94
N SER A 277 16.21 -8.80 -26.08
CA SER A 277 16.78 -10.00 -25.48
C SER A 277 15.81 -10.73 -24.55
N TYR A 278 14.78 -10.07 -24.05
CA TYR A 278 13.85 -10.63 -23.08
C TYR A 278 12.64 -11.28 -23.73
N THR A 279 12.36 -12.52 -23.30
CA THR A 279 11.14 -13.25 -23.66
C THR A 279 10.55 -13.83 -22.39
N ARG A 280 9.24 -13.68 -22.18
CA ARG A 280 8.52 -14.27 -21.06
C ARG A 280 8.17 -15.72 -21.35
N HIS A 281 8.32 -16.62 -20.37
CA HIS A 281 7.61 -17.91 -20.35
C HIS A 281 6.50 -17.88 -19.29
N GLY A 282 5.64 -18.91 -19.26
CA GLY A 282 4.42 -18.90 -18.45
C GLY A 282 3.31 -18.09 -19.10
N ASN A 283 2.15 -18.06 -18.44
CA ASN A 283 0.94 -17.43 -18.99
C ASN A 283 0.42 -16.26 -18.13
N TRP A 284 1.20 -15.81 -17.14
CA TRP A 284 0.85 -14.75 -16.20
C TRP A 284 -0.48 -15.01 -15.45
N ARG A 285 -0.69 -16.24 -15.02
CA ARG A 285 -1.86 -16.68 -14.23
C ARG A 285 -1.46 -17.69 -13.18
N SER A 286 -2.19 -17.72 -12.09
CA SER A 286 -2.08 -18.77 -11.08
C SER A 286 -2.30 -20.17 -11.70
N PRO A 287 -1.44 -21.14 -11.41
CA PRO A 287 -0.17 -21.06 -10.68
C PRO A 287 1.05 -20.89 -11.61
N ASN A 288 0.90 -20.38 -12.82
CA ASN A 288 1.94 -20.34 -13.86
C ASN A 288 2.30 -18.90 -14.27
N PHE A 289 2.86 -18.10 -13.36
CA PHE A 289 3.40 -16.77 -13.69
C PHE A 289 4.72 -16.83 -14.48
N GLY A 290 5.40 -17.97 -14.46
CA GLY A 290 6.63 -18.21 -15.23
C GLY A 290 7.79 -17.35 -14.80
N GLY A 291 8.48 -16.80 -15.77
CA GLY A 291 9.67 -15.95 -15.60
C GLY A 291 10.14 -15.36 -16.92
N GLU A 292 11.41 -14.97 -16.98
CA GLU A 292 12.05 -14.36 -18.14
C GLU A 292 13.13 -15.26 -18.71
N ILE A 293 13.23 -15.29 -20.03
CA ILE A 293 14.32 -15.90 -20.79
C ILE A 293 15.10 -14.76 -21.44
N VAL A 294 16.39 -14.67 -21.16
CA VAL A 294 17.27 -13.61 -21.68
C VAL A 294 18.31 -14.23 -22.62
N ASP A 295 18.33 -13.75 -23.86
CA ASP A 295 19.37 -14.03 -24.84
C ASP A 295 20.54 -13.06 -24.69
N GLY A 296 21.64 -13.53 -24.12
CA GLY A 296 22.84 -12.74 -23.85
C GLY A 296 23.47 -12.15 -25.11
N ALA A 297 23.36 -12.83 -26.26
CA ALA A 297 23.92 -12.32 -27.52
C ALA A 297 23.14 -11.07 -28.02
N ILE A 298 21.86 -11.01 -27.75
CA ILE A 298 21.04 -9.82 -28.07
C ILE A 298 21.21 -8.76 -26.99
N ALA A 299 21.26 -9.15 -25.69
CA ALA A 299 21.29 -8.25 -24.55
C ALA A 299 22.45 -7.23 -24.62
N GLN A 300 23.59 -7.61 -25.14
CA GLN A 300 24.75 -6.72 -25.32
C GLN A 300 24.44 -5.52 -26.26
N LYS A 301 23.43 -5.64 -27.10
CA LYS A 301 23.09 -4.65 -28.14
C LYS A 301 21.65 -4.11 -28.03
N ASP A 302 20.93 -4.43 -26.96
CA ASP A 302 19.52 -4.03 -26.81
C ASP A 302 19.29 -2.52 -26.93
N LEU A 303 20.17 -1.71 -26.37
CA LEU A 303 20.02 -0.24 -26.43
C LEU A 303 20.78 0.39 -27.62
N SER A 304 21.40 -0.40 -28.48
CA SER A 304 22.05 0.09 -29.71
C SER A 304 21.00 0.35 -30.79
N THR A 305 20.96 1.56 -31.30
CA THR A 305 20.04 1.91 -32.41
C THR A 305 20.52 1.42 -33.78
N ASN A 306 21.78 1.00 -33.86
CA ASN A 306 22.40 0.44 -35.09
C ASN A 306 22.86 -1.00 -34.82
N ASN A 307 21.94 -1.97 -34.95
CA ASN A 307 22.23 -3.40 -34.84
C ASN A 307 21.78 -4.13 -36.10
N PRO A 308 22.68 -4.45 -37.03
CA PRO A 308 22.31 -5.10 -38.29
C PRO A 308 21.82 -6.55 -38.11
N GLU A 309 22.12 -7.20 -36.99
CA GLU A 309 21.67 -8.58 -36.69
C GLU A 309 20.22 -8.58 -36.14
N ASN A 310 19.75 -7.43 -35.60
CA ASN A 310 18.38 -7.24 -35.11
C ASN A 310 17.87 -5.87 -35.57
N PRO A 311 17.56 -5.73 -36.89
CA PRO A 311 17.20 -4.45 -37.45
C PRO A 311 15.81 -3.98 -37.00
N TRP A 312 15.63 -2.69 -36.94
CA TRP A 312 14.35 -2.04 -36.72
C TRP A 312 13.39 -2.28 -37.89
N GLN A 313 12.17 -2.71 -37.59
CA GLN A 313 11.10 -3.01 -38.54
C GLN A 313 9.91 -2.07 -38.30
N ALA A 314 8.89 -2.10 -39.18
CA ALA A 314 7.67 -1.31 -38.98
C ALA A 314 6.90 -1.82 -37.75
N VAL A 315 6.30 -0.87 -37.01
CA VAL A 315 5.33 -1.20 -35.93
C VAL A 315 3.96 -1.49 -36.52
N THR A 316 3.08 -2.08 -35.71
CA THR A 316 1.68 -2.31 -36.02
C THR A 316 0.83 -1.33 -35.23
N LEU A 317 -0.12 -0.66 -35.89
CA LEU A 317 -1.16 0.12 -35.23
C LEU A 317 -2.22 -0.82 -34.64
N ILE A 318 -2.65 -0.52 -33.43
CA ILE A 318 -3.67 -1.31 -32.73
C ILE A 318 -4.88 -0.44 -32.42
N ASP A 319 -6.05 -0.93 -32.79
CA ASP A 319 -7.30 -0.31 -32.38
C ASP A 319 -7.70 -0.88 -31.00
N VAL A 320 -7.61 -0.01 -30.00
CA VAL A 320 -7.93 -0.35 -28.62
C VAL A 320 -9.33 0.17 -28.28
N PRO A 321 -10.25 -0.67 -27.78
CA PRO A 321 -11.58 -0.22 -27.38
C PRO A 321 -11.53 0.97 -26.43
N ALA A 322 -12.53 1.85 -26.54
CA ALA A 322 -12.62 3.04 -25.71
C ALA A 322 -12.66 2.67 -24.21
N HIS A 323 -11.75 3.24 -23.47
CA HIS A 323 -11.62 3.12 -22.00
C HIS A 323 -11.09 4.44 -21.44
N LYS A 324 -11.12 4.60 -20.11
CA LYS A 324 -10.60 5.79 -19.47
C LYS A 324 -9.07 5.74 -19.38
N ALA A 325 -8.36 6.67 -20.00
CA ALA A 325 -6.96 6.90 -19.72
C ALA A 325 -6.83 7.98 -18.62
N THR A 326 -6.29 7.60 -17.47
CA THR A 326 -6.14 8.51 -16.32
C THR A 326 -4.71 8.50 -15.80
N PRO A 327 -4.23 9.60 -15.21
CA PRO A 327 -2.92 9.60 -14.57
C PRO A 327 -2.81 8.52 -13.50
N GLN A 328 -1.63 7.97 -13.35
CA GLN A 328 -1.28 7.18 -12.18
C GLN A 328 -1.16 8.09 -10.97
N MET A 329 -2.11 8.01 -10.04
CA MET A 329 -2.15 8.84 -8.83
C MET A 329 -1.68 8.08 -7.58
N THR A 330 -0.76 7.14 -7.77
CA THR A 330 0.00 6.47 -6.72
C THR A 330 1.48 6.48 -7.08
N GLU A 331 2.32 6.24 -6.10
CA GLU A 331 3.76 6.12 -6.31
C GLU A 331 4.05 4.95 -7.26
N GLN A 332 5.10 5.10 -8.06
CA GLN A 332 5.57 4.02 -8.92
C GLN A 332 6.36 2.99 -8.11
N ASN A 333 6.45 1.76 -8.61
CA ASN A 333 7.30 0.74 -8.01
C ASN A 333 8.78 1.15 -8.03
N SER A 334 9.48 0.83 -6.94
CA SER A 334 10.89 1.14 -6.74
C SER A 334 11.62 -0.03 -6.13
N ILE A 335 12.91 -0.12 -6.37
CA ILE A 335 13.82 -0.97 -5.61
C ILE A 335 14.07 -0.28 -4.26
N ILE A 336 13.63 -0.91 -3.18
CA ILE A 336 13.66 -0.32 -1.84
C ILE A 336 14.87 -0.82 -1.04
N ASN A 337 15.26 -2.07 -1.26
CA ASN A 337 16.38 -2.69 -0.57
C ASN A 337 17.07 -3.69 -1.49
N THR A 338 18.35 -3.93 -1.23
CA THR A 338 19.15 -4.93 -1.94
C THR A 338 19.81 -5.84 -0.93
N LEU A 339 19.58 -7.13 -1.09
CA LEU A 339 20.12 -8.21 -0.25
C LEU A 339 21.24 -8.95 -0.99
N THR A 340 22.18 -9.47 -0.22
CA THR A 340 23.19 -10.43 -0.69
C THR A 340 22.97 -11.78 -0.02
N PRO A 341 23.34 -12.90 -0.63
CA PRO A 341 23.16 -14.22 -0.06
C PRO A 341 23.86 -14.41 1.30
N VAL A 342 23.17 -15.07 2.21
CA VAL A 342 23.77 -15.53 3.47
C VAL A 342 24.49 -16.87 3.31
N SER A 343 24.13 -17.64 2.27
CA SER A 343 24.86 -18.86 1.91
C SER A 343 24.74 -19.20 0.42
N VAL A 344 25.76 -19.83 -0.12
CA VAL A 344 25.80 -20.47 -1.43
C VAL A 344 26.37 -21.88 -1.24
N LYS A 345 25.60 -22.91 -1.64
CA LYS A 345 25.96 -24.32 -1.46
C LYS A 345 25.78 -25.09 -2.76
N GLU A 346 26.77 -25.87 -3.16
CA GLU A 346 26.59 -26.86 -4.21
C GLU A 346 25.73 -28.02 -3.68
N ILE A 347 24.65 -28.35 -4.38
CA ILE A 347 23.71 -29.41 -4.00
C ILE A 347 23.70 -30.58 -4.98
N ALA A 348 24.21 -30.37 -6.19
CA ALA A 348 24.45 -31.35 -7.23
C ALA A 348 25.50 -30.78 -8.22
N PRO A 349 26.10 -31.58 -9.11
CA PRO A 349 27.01 -31.08 -10.15
C PRO A 349 26.33 -29.93 -10.92
N ASP A 350 27.08 -28.83 -11.11
CA ASP A 350 26.63 -27.61 -11.81
C ASP A 350 25.35 -26.96 -11.23
N THR A 351 25.00 -27.26 -9.95
CA THR A 351 23.77 -26.81 -9.31
C THR A 351 24.02 -26.25 -7.91
N PHE A 352 23.62 -25.00 -7.70
CA PHE A 352 23.84 -24.27 -6.45
C PHE A 352 22.54 -23.81 -5.82
N LEU A 353 22.40 -24.03 -4.51
CA LEU A 353 21.34 -23.48 -3.67
C LEU A 353 21.84 -22.23 -2.96
N ILE A 354 21.11 -21.14 -3.12
CA ILE A 354 21.39 -19.84 -2.54
C ILE A 354 20.29 -19.49 -1.54
N ASP A 355 20.64 -19.14 -0.31
CA ASP A 355 19.74 -18.61 0.69
C ASP A 355 19.96 -17.10 0.81
N MET A 356 18.91 -16.30 0.57
CA MET A 356 18.95 -14.85 0.72
C MET A 356 18.73 -14.41 2.20
N GLY A 357 18.46 -15.35 3.11
CA GLY A 357 18.27 -15.10 4.54
C GLY A 357 16.87 -14.65 4.91
N THR A 358 16.12 -14.08 3.98
CA THR A 358 14.73 -13.65 4.17
C THR A 358 13.94 -13.78 2.88
N ASN A 359 12.63 -13.96 3.02
CA ASN A 359 11.71 -13.84 1.88
C ASN A 359 11.67 -12.40 1.34
N LEU A 360 11.45 -12.25 0.06
CA LEU A 360 11.23 -10.96 -0.59
C LEU A 360 10.39 -11.11 -1.85
N THR A 361 9.82 -10.00 -2.29
CA THR A 361 9.18 -9.84 -3.60
C THR A 361 10.05 -8.96 -4.46
N GLY A 362 10.42 -9.44 -5.65
CA GLY A 362 11.20 -8.59 -6.53
C GLY A 362 12.08 -9.31 -7.53
N TRP A 363 13.28 -8.81 -7.69
CA TRP A 363 14.21 -9.11 -8.76
C TRP A 363 15.52 -9.70 -8.27
N VAL A 364 16.16 -10.44 -9.15
CA VAL A 364 17.53 -10.93 -8.95
C VAL A 364 18.44 -10.29 -10.00
N LYS A 365 19.63 -9.89 -9.55
CA LYS A 365 20.75 -9.57 -10.42
C LYS A 365 21.87 -10.56 -10.14
N ILE A 366 22.42 -11.17 -11.20
CA ILE A 366 23.52 -12.14 -11.11
C ILE A 366 24.59 -11.75 -12.12
N ASP A 367 25.81 -11.47 -11.65
CA ASP A 367 26.98 -11.34 -12.48
C ASP A 367 27.62 -12.75 -12.58
N PHE A 368 27.61 -13.34 -13.77
CA PHE A 368 28.02 -14.71 -13.96
C PHE A 368 29.54 -14.87 -13.97
N PRO A 369 30.06 -16.04 -13.54
CA PRO A 369 31.42 -16.47 -13.93
C PRO A 369 31.46 -16.60 -15.45
N LYS A 370 32.65 -16.81 -16.02
CA LYS A 370 32.81 -16.98 -17.48
C LYS A 370 31.93 -18.12 -17.99
N LEU A 371 31.03 -17.81 -18.91
CA LEU A 371 30.13 -18.77 -19.56
C LEU A 371 30.65 -19.13 -20.96
N GLN A 372 30.25 -20.32 -21.44
CA GLN A 372 30.46 -20.71 -22.82
C GLN A 372 29.33 -20.19 -23.71
N LYS A 373 29.60 -19.90 -24.95
CA LYS A 373 28.56 -19.49 -25.92
C LYS A 373 27.43 -20.54 -25.94
N SER A 374 26.20 -20.05 -25.91
CA SER A 374 24.96 -20.86 -25.86
C SER A 374 24.80 -21.73 -24.60
N GLN A 375 25.62 -21.53 -23.57
CA GLN A 375 25.42 -22.17 -22.27
C GLN A 375 24.13 -21.63 -21.67
N GLU A 376 23.26 -22.53 -21.20
CA GLU A 376 22.03 -22.17 -20.50
C GLU A 376 22.24 -22.17 -18.98
N VAL A 377 21.84 -21.08 -18.33
CA VAL A 377 21.80 -20.99 -16.87
C VAL A 377 20.34 -20.83 -16.48
N LYS A 378 19.84 -21.77 -15.65
CA LYS A 378 18.47 -21.73 -15.11
C LYS A 378 18.49 -21.24 -13.67
N ILE A 379 17.59 -20.35 -13.33
CA ILE A 379 17.47 -19.67 -12.03
C ILE A 379 16.06 -19.95 -11.50
N ASP A 380 15.92 -20.96 -10.63
CA ASP A 380 14.63 -21.32 -10.00
C ASP A 380 14.44 -20.58 -8.68
N TYR A 381 13.18 -20.31 -8.30
CA TYR A 381 12.81 -19.57 -7.10
C TYR A 381 11.85 -20.35 -6.23
N CYS A 382 12.00 -20.26 -4.90
CA CYS A 382 10.98 -20.67 -3.95
C CYS A 382 11.05 -19.87 -2.63
N ASP A 383 9.92 -19.80 -1.95
CA ASP A 383 9.75 -19.05 -0.71
C ASP A 383 10.12 -19.88 0.53
N PHE A 384 10.11 -21.22 0.45
CA PHE A 384 10.52 -22.12 1.51
C PHE A 384 11.11 -23.43 0.96
N LEU A 385 11.83 -24.15 1.81
CA LEU A 385 12.32 -25.51 1.52
C LEU A 385 11.35 -26.53 2.14
N VAL A 386 11.06 -27.60 1.41
CA VAL A 386 10.27 -28.73 1.93
C VAL A 386 11.13 -29.68 2.75
N GLU A 387 10.56 -30.77 3.26
CA GLU A 387 11.26 -31.76 4.09
C GLU A 387 12.65 -32.12 3.59
N ASN A 388 13.60 -32.28 4.51
CA ASN A 388 15.03 -32.54 4.27
C ASN A 388 15.73 -31.40 3.50
N ASN A 389 15.31 -30.17 3.68
CA ASN A 389 15.82 -28.96 2.99
C ASN A 389 15.81 -29.09 1.45
N ARG A 390 14.89 -29.84 0.90
CA ARG A 390 14.70 -29.96 -0.53
C ARG A 390 14.05 -28.73 -1.10
N PHE A 391 14.54 -28.28 -2.25
CA PHE A 391 13.98 -27.13 -2.98
C PHE A 391 12.50 -27.41 -3.36
N HIS A 392 11.60 -26.47 -3.00
CA HIS A 392 10.18 -26.54 -3.35
C HIS A 392 10.00 -26.07 -4.79
N ASP A 393 9.94 -27.01 -5.73
CA ASP A 393 9.83 -26.70 -7.16
C ASP A 393 8.39 -26.30 -7.53
N GLN A 394 8.19 -25.02 -7.76
CA GLN A 394 6.90 -24.42 -8.13
C GLN A 394 6.84 -23.97 -9.59
N ASN A 395 7.87 -24.34 -10.40
CA ASN A 395 8.03 -23.94 -11.79
C ASN A 395 8.12 -22.40 -12.01
N PHE A 396 8.63 -21.68 -11.00
CA PHE A 396 8.99 -20.27 -11.13
C PHE A 396 10.48 -20.17 -11.40
N TYR A 397 10.86 -19.81 -12.61
CA TYR A 397 12.27 -19.73 -12.98
C TYR A 397 12.52 -18.70 -14.06
N ASP A 398 13.74 -18.19 -14.10
CA ASP A 398 14.29 -17.45 -15.23
C ASP A 398 15.37 -18.29 -15.92
N LYS A 399 15.74 -17.91 -17.14
CA LYS A 399 16.80 -18.55 -17.92
C LYS A 399 17.67 -17.50 -18.59
N TYR A 400 18.96 -17.69 -18.53
CA TYR A 400 19.94 -16.92 -19.30
C TYR A 400 20.63 -17.81 -20.33
N ILE A 401 20.73 -17.36 -21.57
CA ILE A 401 21.43 -18.03 -22.66
C ILE A 401 22.66 -17.20 -22.96
N ALA A 402 23.84 -17.76 -22.72
CA ALA A 402 25.08 -17.00 -22.75
C ALA A 402 25.54 -16.64 -24.17
N SER A 403 26.09 -15.43 -24.32
CA SER A 403 26.78 -14.98 -25.55
C SER A 403 28.17 -15.58 -25.70
N GLY A 404 28.83 -15.94 -24.59
CA GLY A 404 30.22 -16.35 -24.51
C GLY A 404 31.21 -15.20 -24.34
N GLU A 405 30.70 -13.98 -24.06
CA GLU A 405 31.52 -12.80 -23.77
C GLU A 405 32.23 -12.92 -22.41
N SER A 406 33.20 -12.05 -22.16
CA SER A 406 33.98 -12.10 -20.93
C SER A 406 33.26 -11.67 -19.68
N SER A 407 32.17 -10.91 -19.82
CA SER A 407 31.37 -10.38 -18.71
C SER A 407 29.89 -10.43 -19.08
N GLU A 408 29.15 -11.27 -18.40
CA GLU A 408 27.73 -11.49 -18.65
C GLU A 408 26.96 -11.39 -17.33
N SER A 409 25.75 -10.82 -17.38
CA SER A 409 24.89 -10.70 -16.22
C SER A 409 23.42 -10.87 -16.58
N PHE A 410 22.64 -11.34 -15.62
CA PHE A 410 21.18 -11.40 -15.67
C PHE A 410 20.58 -10.40 -14.70
N THR A 411 19.48 -9.77 -15.07
CA THR A 411 18.62 -8.98 -14.18
C THR A 411 17.18 -9.10 -14.67
N ASN A 412 16.21 -9.29 -13.76
CA ASN A 412 14.79 -9.22 -14.13
C ASN A 412 14.42 -7.83 -14.66
N LYS A 413 13.36 -7.77 -15.46
CA LYS A 413 12.89 -6.52 -16.06
C LYS A 413 11.37 -6.32 -15.98
N PHE A 414 10.57 -7.28 -16.47
CA PHE A 414 9.12 -7.19 -16.57
C PHE A 414 8.36 -8.31 -15.84
N ASN A 415 9.09 -9.21 -15.15
CA ASN A 415 8.52 -10.16 -14.22
C ASN A 415 9.12 -9.93 -12.83
N TYR A 416 8.51 -10.49 -11.80
CA TYR A 416 9.02 -10.50 -10.44
C TYR A 416 8.69 -11.82 -9.78
N HIS A 417 9.39 -12.15 -8.70
CA HIS A 417 9.20 -13.38 -7.95
C HIS A 417 9.03 -13.10 -6.46
N GLY A 418 8.32 -14.00 -5.76
CA GLY A 418 8.31 -14.07 -4.31
C GLY A 418 9.20 -15.25 -3.89
N PHE A 419 10.29 -15.00 -3.14
CA PHE A 419 11.27 -16.04 -2.85
C PHE A 419 12.16 -15.70 -1.66
N ARG A 420 12.76 -16.75 -1.08
CA ARG A 420 13.94 -16.68 -0.22
C ARG A 420 15.09 -17.46 -0.81
N TYR A 421 14.79 -18.58 -1.45
CA TYR A 421 15.78 -19.48 -1.99
C TYR A 421 15.83 -19.41 -3.49
N ILE A 422 17.07 -19.46 -4.02
CA ILE A 422 17.36 -19.50 -5.45
C ILE A 422 18.14 -20.77 -5.71
N ARG A 423 17.73 -21.53 -6.74
CA ARG A 423 18.51 -22.64 -7.26
C ARG A 423 19.05 -22.27 -8.63
N ILE A 424 20.37 -22.20 -8.78
CA ILE A 424 21.03 -21.94 -10.07
C ILE A 424 21.57 -23.26 -10.62
N THR A 425 21.18 -23.59 -11.84
CA THR A 425 21.64 -24.80 -12.55
C THR A 425 22.32 -24.38 -13.85
N GLY A 426 23.40 -25.09 -14.21
CA GLY A 426 24.17 -24.85 -15.43
C GLY A 426 25.43 -24.02 -15.24
N LEU A 427 25.88 -23.78 -14.00
CA LEU A 427 27.17 -23.17 -13.70
C LEU A 427 28.18 -24.23 -13.29
N LYS A 428 29.40 -24.21 -13.87
CA LYS A 428 30.51 -25.09 -13.46
C LYS A 428 31.16 -24.63 -12.17
N ASP A 429 31.32 -23.33 -12.01
CA ASP A 429 31.94 -22.71 -10.84
C ASP A 429 30.88 -22.10 -9.94
N ALA A 430 31.08 -22.23 -8.62
CA ALA A 430 30.17 -21.60 -7.64
C ALA A 430 30.13 -20.08 -7.83
N PRO A 431 28.93 -19.46 -7.93
CA PRO A 431 28.83 -18.01 -7.99
C PRO A 431 29.27 -17.42 -6.66
N LYS A 432 30.02 -16.32 -6.71
CA LYS A 432 30.42 -15.61 -5.48
C LYS A 432 29.19 -14.93 -4.85
N PRO A 433 29.03 -14.95 -3.51
CA PRO A 433 27.91 -14.24 -2.87
C PRO A 433 27.81 -12.78 -3.31
N ALA A 434 28.93 -12.08 -3.48
CA ALA A 434 28.97 -10.69 -3.92
C ALA A 434 28.50 -10.46 -5.37
N SER A 435 28.43 -11.52 -6.20
CA SER A 435 27.93 -11.45 -7.57
C SER A 435 26.43 -11.68 -7.69
N ILE A 436 25.74 -11.92 -6.57
CA ILE A 436 24.29 -12.14 -6.52
C ILE A 436 23.65 -11.05 -5.66
N GLN A 437 22.65 -10.39 -6.20
CA GLN A 437 21.86 -9.40 -5.50
C GLN A 437 20.37 -9.73 -5.66
N ALA A 438 19.62 -9.67 -4.58
CA ALA A 438 18.17 -9.73 -4.63
C ALA A 438 17.58 -8.36 -4.23
N HIS A 439 16.73 -7.81 -5.08
CA HIS A 439 16.14 -6.48 -4.94
C HIS A 439 14.70 -6.59 -4.48
N LEU A 440 14.39 -6.06 -3.28
CA LEU A 440 13.01 -5.87 -2.85
C LEU A 440 12.38 -4.77 -3.69
N VAL A 441 11.36 -5.13 -4.47
CA VAL A 441 10.58 -4.21 -5.31
C VAL A 441 9.20 -4.04 -4.69
N ARG A 442 8.77 -2.81 -4.50
CA ARG A 442 7.42 -2.47 -4.05
C ARG A 442 6.97 -1.10 -4.54
N THR A 443 5.69 -0.78 -4.38
CA THR A 443 5.19 0.59 -4.53
C THR A 443 5.98 1.53 -3.62
N GLY A 444 6.40 2.67 -4.16
CA GLY A 444 7.42 3.57 -3.57
C GLY A 444 6.93 4.48 -2.45
N PHE A 445 5.94 4.07 -1.64
CA PHE A 445 5.45 4.84 -0.50
C PHE A 445 6.47 4.99 0.62
N ASP A 446 6.32 6.04 1.43
CA ASP A 446 7.17 6.31 2.58
C ASP A 446 6.89 5.32 3.72
N THR A 447 7.94 4.90 4.45
CA THR A 447 7.77 4.23 5.73
C THR A 447 7.39 5.27 6.78
N ALA A 448 6.28 5.07 7.48
CA ALA A 448 5.71 6.14 8.30
C ALA A 448 5.91 5.94 9.79
N SER A 449 5.64 4.76 10.31
CA SER A 449 5.49 4.53 11.73
C SER A 449 6.58 3.61 12.28
N SER A 450 6.88 3.70 13.58
CA SER A 450 7.82 2.82 14.25
C SER A 450 7.25 2.33 15.57
N PHE A 451 7.64 1.11 15.96
CA PHE A 451 7.30 0.51 17.23
C PHE A 451 8.48 -0.32 17.74
N GLU A 452 8.76 -0.23 19.01
CA GLU A 452 9.71 -1.06 19.76
C GLU A 452 9.26 -1.14 21.20
N CYS A 453 9.38 -2.31 21.82
CA CYS A 453 9.05 -2.48 23.23
C CYS A 453 10.07 -3.37 23.96
N SER A 454 9.90 -3.52 25.27
CA SER A 454 10.78 -4.32 26.13
C SER A 454 10.71 -5.83 25.83
N ASP A 455 9.70 -6.32 25.12
CA ASP A 455 9.50 -7.73 24.80
C ASP A 455 10.02 -8.03 23.38
N SER A 456 11.10 -8.82 23.30
CA SER A 456 11.74 -9.15 22.02
C SER A 456 10.87 -10.01 21.09
N ASP A 457 9.98 -10.84 21.67
CA ASP A 457 9.06 -11.67 20.86
C ASP A 457 8.02 -10.79 20.17
N LEU A 458 7.47 -9.78 20.86
CA LEU A 458 6.56 -8.81 20.27
C LEU A 458 7.23 -8.00 19.16
N ASN A 459 8.49 -7.57 19.38
CA ASN A 459 9.27 -6.87 18.34
C ASN A 459 9.48 -7.76 17.11
N ALA A 460 9.79 -9.05 17.29
CA ALA A 460 9.98 -9.97 16.19
C ALA A 460 8.69 -10.19 15.38
N ILE A 461 7.54 -10.31 16.03
CA ILE A 461 6.23 -10.42 15.37
C ILE A 461 5.91 -9.14 14.60
N HIS A 462 6.08 -7.98 15.22
CA HIS A 462 5.88 -6.68 14.59
C HIS A 462 6.73 -6.51 13.32
N ASP A 463 8.02 -6.82 13.40
CA ASP A 463 8.96 -6.65 12.29
C ASP A 463 8.65 -7.61 11.14
N MET A 464 8.27 -8.85 11.45
CA MET A 464 7.82 -9.83 10.45
C MET A 464 6.59 -9.32 9.68
N ILE A 465 5.57 -8.82 10.37
CA ILE A 465 4.36 -8.27 9.75
C ILE A 465 4.68 -7.04 8.90
N ARG A 466 5.45 -6.11 9.46
CA ARG A 466 5.85 -4.90 8.75
C ARG A 466 6.63 -5.21 7.47
N TYR A 467 7.50 -6.20 7.52
CA TYR A 467 8.27 -6.63 6.37
C TYR A 467 7.39 -7.35 5.34
N THR A 468 6.47 -8.21 5.79
CA THR A 468 5.49 -8.88 4.91
C THR A 468 4.68 -7.89 4.10
N LEU A 469 4.12 -6.86 4.74
CA LEU A 469 3.35 -5.83 4.04
C LEU A 469 4.18 -5.10 2.97
N GLN A 470 5.48 -4.94 3.16
CA GLN A 470 6.34 -4.38 2.12
C GLN A 470 6.50 -5.35 0.94
N CYS A 471 6.59 -6.65 1.20
CA CYS A 471 6.67 -7.67 0.16
C CYS A 471 5.38 -7.82 -0.67
N LEU A 472 4.23 -7.43 -0.10
CA LEU A 472 2.91 -7.59 -0.74
C LEU A 472 2.45 -6.36 -1.52
N SER A 473 3.05 -5.19 -1.31
CA SER A 473 2.62 -3.95 -1.95
C SER A 473 3.33 -3.74 -3.29
N ILE A 474 2.80 -4.29 -4.36
CA ILE A 474 3.36 -4.18 -5.70
C ILE A 474 2.27 -3.87 -6.74
N GLY A 475 2.58 -2.95 -7.66
CA GLY A 475 1.62 -2.61 -8.71
C GLY A 475 0.55 -1.59 -8.31
N GLY A 476 0.69 -0.91 -7.16
CA GLY A 476 -0.24 0.13 -6.70
C GLY A 476 -1.44 -0.41 -5.90
N ASP A 477 -1.33 -1.63 -5.39
CA ASP A 477 -2.27 -2.30 -4.49
C ASP A 477 -1.53 -3.23 -3.51
N PHE A 478 -2.27 -4.03 -2.74
CA PHE A 478 -1.74 -5.15 -1.96
C PHE A 478 -2.22 -6.47 -2.57
N VAL A 479 -1.28 -7.31 -2.96
CA VAL A 479 -1.59 -8.67 -3.40
C VAL A 479 -1.73 -9.61 -2.20
N ASP A 480 -2.45 -10.72 -2.38
CA ASP A 480 -2.54 -11.82 -1.42
C ASP A 480 -1.17 -12.47 -1.19
N CYS A 481 -0.48 -12.82 -2.29
CA CYS A 481 0.87 -13.37 -2.32
C CYS A 481 1.57 -13.04 -3.66
N PRO A 482 2.91 -12.85 -3.66
CA PRO A 482 3.61 -12.40 -4.88
C PRO A 482 3.95 -13.52 -5.86
N GLN A 483 3.87 -14.80 -5.46
CA GLN A 483 4.28 -15.93 -6.28
C GLN A 483 3.11 -16.75 -6.84
N LEU A 484 2.04 -17.05 -6.05
CA LEU A 484 1.01 -18.00 -6.47
C LEU A 484 -0.16 -17.36 -7.21
N GLU A 485 -0.65 -16.18 -6.77
CA GLU A 485 -1.89 -15.59 -7.28
C GLU A 485 -1.74 -14.14 -7.74
N ARG A 486 -1.01 -13.31 -7.01
CA ARG A 486 -0.72 -11.90 -7.34
C ARG A 486 -1.98 -11.05 -7.49
N LEU A 487 -3.02 -11.33 -6.71
CA LEU A 487 -4.33 -10.69 -6.82
C LEU A 487 -4.65 -9.80 -5.62
N GLY A 488 -5.26 -8.64 -5.90
CA GLY A 488 -5.76 -7.73 -4.87
C GLY A 488 -7.08 -8.23 -4.28
N TYR A 489 -7.04 -9.26 -3.42
CA TYR A 489 -8.22 -9.77 -2.74
C TYR A 489 -8.76 -8.78 -1.71
N GLY A 490 -10.09 -8.56 -1.73
CA GLY A 490 -10.74 -7.67 -0.76
C GLY A 490 -10.76 -8.20 0.66
N GLY A 491 -10.76 -9.54 0.84
CA GLY A 491 -10.67 -10.17 2.16
C GLY A 491 -9.32 -9.89 2.82
N ASP A 492 -8.24 -10.13 2.09
CA ASP A 492 -6.86 -9.81 2.50
C ASP A 492 -6.68 -8.31 2.73
N GLY A 493 -7.29 -7.51 1.85
CA GLY A 493 -7.35 -6.06 2.00
C GLY A 493 -8.03 -5.66 3.31
N ASN A 494 -9.22 -6.18 3.62
CA ASN A 494 -9.93 -5.91 4.87
C ASN A 494 -9.12 -6.34 6.10
N ALA A 495 -8.49 -7.52 6.02
CA ALA A 495 -7.68 -8.04 7.11
C ALA A 495 -6.46 -7.15 7.42
N SER A 496 -5.87 -6.49 6.43
CA SER A 496 -4.62 -5.75 6.59
C SER A 496 -4.75 -4.22 6.53
N THR A 497 -5.87 -3.65 6.08
CA THR A 497 -6.02 -2.21 5.84
C THR A 497 -5.65 -1.35 7.05
N LEU A 498 -6.17 -1.67 8.24
CA LEU A 498 -5.89 -0.89 9.44
C LEU A 498 -4.40 -0.94 9.80
N THR A 499 -3.79 -2.13 9.77
CA THR A 499 -2.36 -2.32 10.01
C THR A 499 -1.51 -1.59 8.98
N ALA A 500 -1.79 -1.78 7.70
CA ALA A 500 -1.03 -1.18 6.62
C ALA A 500 -1.04 0.35 6.69
N GLN A 501 -2.23 0.97 6.86
CA GLN A 501 -2.37 2.42 7.00
C GLN A 501 -1.87 2.95 8.35
N THR A 502 -1.71 2.09 9.36
CA THR A 502 -1.05 2.46 10.61
C THR A 502 0.46 2.48 10.45
N MET A 503 1.03 1.49 9.79
CA MET A 503 2.48 1.34 9.62
C MET A 503 3.07 2.25 8.55
N PHE A 504 2.29 2.60 7.51
CA PHE A 504 2.78 3.32 6.33
C PHE A 504 1.84 4.46 5.92
N ASN A 505 2.38 5.42 5.18
CA ASN A 505 1.58 6.45 4.52
C ASN A 505 1.09 5.93 3.16
N LEU A 506 -0.16 5.51 3.08
CA LEU A 506 -0.74 4.78 1.94
C LEU A 506 -1.94 5.48 1.30
N GLY A 507 -2.16 6.75 1.59
CA GLY A 507 -3.28 7.49 1.01
C GLY A 507 -3.38 7.36 -0.52
N PRO A 508 -2.30 7.65 -1.28
CA PRO A 508 -2.29 7.50 -2.73
C PRO A 508 -2.52 6.05 -3.20
N LEU A 509 -1.89 5.06 -2.55
CA LEU A 509 -2.05 3.64 -2.91
C LEU A 509 -3.50 3.20 -2.73
N PHE A 510 -4.15 3.50 -1.60
CA PHE A 510 -5.54 3.14 -1.37
C PHE A 510 -6.50 3.88 -2.32
N ASN A 511 -6.23 5.13 -2.64
CA ASN A 511 -7.01 5.86 -3.66
C ASN A 511 -6.94 5.18 -5.03
N ASN A 512 -5.75 4.68 -5.42
CA ASN A 512 -5.57 3.91 -6.65
C ASN A 512 -6.30 2.55 -6.59
N TRP A 513 -6.15 1.82 -5.50
CA TRP A 513 -6.78 0.51 -5.33
C TRP A 513 -8.32 0.60 -5.27
N LEU A 514 -8.85 1.55 -4.52
CA LEU A 514 -10.30 1.83 -4.50
C LEU A 514 -10.85 2.26 -5.86
N GLN A 515 -10.03 2.89 -6.71
CA GLN A 515 -10.42 3.19 -8.09
C GLN A 515 -10.63 1.90 -8.89
N ALA A 516 -9.74 0.91 -8.74
CA ALA A 516 -9.90 -0.40 -9.38
C ALA A 516 -11.17 -1.12 -8.89
N TRP A 517 -11.46 -1.07 -7.57
CA TRP A 517 -12.71 -1.59 -7.02
C TRP A 517 -13.96 -0.90 -7.59
N GLY A 518 -13.90 0.41 -7.79
CA GLY A 518 -14.96 1.16 -8.47
C GLY A 518 -15.15 0.79 -9.93
N ASP A 519 -14.09 0.38 -10.62
CA ASP A 519 -14.13 0.02 -12.03
C ASP A 519 -14.69 -1.40 -12.27
N VAL A 520 -14.59 -2.33 -11.31
CA VAL A 520 -14.99 -3.74 -11.49
C VAL A 520 -16.43 -4.05 -11.07
N ILE A 521 -17.17 -3.10 -10.48
CA ILE A 521 -18.58 -3.33 -10.14
C ILE A 521 -19.43 -3.63 -11.37
N ARG A 522 -20.24 -4.67 -11.29
CA ARG A 522 -21.14 -5.07 -12.37
C ARG A 522 -22.38 -4.18 -12.46
N GLU A 523 -23.08 -4.22 -13.58
CA GLU A 523 -24.32 -3.46 -13.78
C GLU A 523 -25.42 -3.84 -12.78
N ASP A 524 -25.51 -5.10 -12.39
CA ASP A 524 -26.47 -5.60 -11.40
C ASP A 524 -26.10 -5.27 -9.94
N GLY A 525 -24.94 -4.69 -9.70
CA GLY A 525 -24.40 -4.36 -8.38
C GLY A 525 -23.50 -5.43 -7.77
N GLY A 526 -23.36 -6.59 -8.41
CA GLY A 526 -22.42 -7.63 -7.98
C GLY A 526 -20.99 -7.13 -8.02
N MET A 527 -20.20 -7.46 -7.00
CA MET A 527 -18.80 -7.10 -6.88
C MET A 527 -17.94 -8.37 -6.87
N PRO A 528 -16.85 -8.43 -7.65
CA PRO A 528 -15.90 -9.54 -7.56
C PRO A 528 -15.17 -9.53 -6.23
N HIS A 529 -14.40 -10.57 -5.95
CA HIS A 529 -13.62 -10.70 -4.71
C HIS A 529 -12.18 -10.16 -4.85
N THR A 530 -11.78 -9.78 -6.06
CA THR A 530 -10.47 -9.20 -6.39
C THR A 530 -10.63 -7.97 -7.29
N ALA A 531 -9.74 -6.99 -7.15
CA ALA A 531 -9.58 -5.85 -8.05
C ALA A 531 -8.13 -5.31 -7.97
N PRO A 532 -7.53 -4.92 -9.12
CA PRO A 532 -8.01 -5.11 -10.50
C PRO A 532 -7.95 -6.57 -10.95
N ASN A 533 -8.28 -6.82 -12.23
CA ASN A 533 -8.25 -8.13 -12.87
C ASN A 533 -9.09 -9.19 -12.11
N PRO A 534 -10.41 -8.98 -12.01
CA PRO A 534 -11.28 -9.89 -11.30
C PRO A 534 -11.25 -11.27 -11.95
N GLN A 535 -11.01 -12.29 -11.12
CA GLN A 535 -11.07 -13.68 -11.51
C GLN A 535 -12.16 -14.39 -10.69
N SER A 536 -12.58 -15.57 -11.13
CA SER A 536 -13.44 -16.42 -10.32
C SER A 536 -12.65 -16.90 -9.09
N ALA A 537 -12.93 -16.30 -7.95
CA ALA A 537 -12.20 -16.49 -6.70
C ALA A 537 -13.17 -16.73 -5.55
N GLY A 538 -12.69 -17.34 -4.48
CA GLY A 538 -13.41 -17.50 -3.23
C GLY A 538 -13.63 -16.20 -2.49
N GLY A 539 -14.70 -16.14 -1.73
CA GLY A 539 -14.98 -14.97 -0.93
C GLY A 539 -16.41 -14.95 -0.43
N GLY A 540 -16.82 -13.81 0.03
CA GLY A 540 -18.16 -13.52 0.52
C GLY A 540 -18.29 -12.01 0.68
N PRO A 541 -19.30 -11.54 1.40
CA PRO A 541 -19.45 -10.11 1.71
C PRO A 541 -18.19 -9.46 2.27
N TYR A 542 -17.43 -10.16 3.10
CA TYR A 542 -16.18 -9.64 3.66
C TYR A 542 -15.14 -9.29 2.59
N TRP A 543 -15.11 -10.00 1.45
CA TRP A 543 -14.22 -9.70 0.33
C TRP A 543 -14.73 -8.54 -0.52
N CYS A 544 -15.96 -8.61 -0.99
CA CYS A 544 -16.47 -7.62 -1.95
C CYS A 544 -16.99 -6.33 -1.28
N GLY A 545 -17.28 -6.33 0.02
CA GLY A 545 -17.59 -5.12 0.79
C GLY A 545 -16.39 -4.24 1.14
N PHE A 546 -15.18 -4.64 0.75
CA PHE A 546 -13.94 -3.88 0.92
C PHE A 546 -14.05 -2.42 0.45
N ILE A 547 -14.81 -2.15 -0.61
CA ILE A 547 -15.04 -0.78 -1.09
C ILE A 547 -15.65 0.14 -0.03
N ILE A 548 -16.47 -0.37 0.90
CA ILE A 548 -17.07 0.41 1.99
C ILE A 548 -16.08 0.59 3.12
N THR A 549 -15.54 -0.50 3.65
CA THR A 549 -14.69 -0.50 4.84
C THR A 549 -13.36 0.17 4.59
N ALA A 550 -12.69 -0.12 3.48
CA ALA A 550 -11.43 0.51 3.12
C ALA A 550 -11.58 2.01 2.81
N SER A 551 -12.67 2.42 2.14
CA SER A 551 -12.93 3.84 1.92
C SER A 551 -13.15 4.59 3.24
N TRP A 552 -13.90 4.00 4.16
CA TRP A 552 -14.13 4.59 5.48
C TRP A 552 -12.82 4.69 6.28
N GLN A 553 -12.02 3.62 6.33
CA GLN A 553 -10.72 3.63 7.00
C GLN A 553 -9.74 4.64 6.39
N THR A 554 -9.72 4.76 5.05
CA THR A 554 -8.87 5.73 4.35
C THR A 554 -9.28 7.16 4.70
N TYR A 555 -10.59 7.46 4.72
CA TYR A 555 -11.08 8.75 5.19
C TYR A 555 -10.67 9.03 6.64
N LEU A 556 -10.88 8.08 7.54
CA LEU A 556 -10.53 8.24 8.96
C LEU A 556 -9.03 8.50 9.17
N ASN A 557 -8.16 7.84 8.39
CA ASN A 557 -6.72 8.01 8.52
C ASN A 557 -6.19 9.31 7.89
N TYR A 558 -6.73 9.72 6.74
CA TYR A 558 -6.15 10.84 5.97
C TYR A 558 -7.03 12.09 5.95
N GLY A 559 -8.31 12.00 6.30
CA GLY A 559 -9.25 13.13 6.29
C GLY A 559 -9.75 13.53 4.90
N ASP A 560 -9.45 12.74 3.86
CA ASP A 560 -9.89 13.02 2.49
C ASP A 560 -11.34 12.57 2.25
N LYS A 561 -12.25 13.52 2.34
CA LYS A 561 -13.68 13.29 2.11
C LYS A 561 -14.02 12.89 0.67
N GLN A 562 -13.19 13.28 -0.31
CA GLN A 562 -13.47 12.97 -1.71
C GLN A 562 -13.48 11.46 -2.01
N VAL A 563 -12.76 10.64 -1.26
CA VAL A 563 -12.83 9.19 -1.42
C VAL A 563 -14.23 8.65 -1.15
N LEU A 564 -14.91 9.19 -0.13
CA LEU A 564 -16.28 8.82 0.20
C LEU A 564 -17.27 9.35 -0.83
N GLU A 565 -17.16 10.61 -1.22
CA GLU A 565 -18.02 11.24 -2.24
C GLU A 565 -17.96 10.47 -3.56
N LYS A 566 -16.75 10.10 -4.00
CA LYS A 566 -16.52 9.40 -5.27
C LYS A 566 -17.12 8.00 -5.30
N TYR A 567 -17.00 7.24 -4.22
CA TYR A 567 -17.40 5.83 -4.20
C TYR A 567 -18.75 5.57 -3.55
N TYR A 568 -19.41 6.58 -3.00
CA TYR A 568 -20.74 6.43 -2.38
C TYR A 568 -21.77 5.73 -3.28
N PRO A 569 -21.90 6.11 -4.58
CA PRO A 569 -22.85 5.42 -5.47
C PRO A 569 -22.49 3.93 -5.71
N VAL A 570 -21.21 3.60 -5.74
CA VAL A 570 -20.72 2.21 -5.89
C VAL A 570 -21.09 1.39 -4.65
N MET A 571 -20.86 1.95 -3.47
CA MET A 571 -21.21 1.33 -2.18
C MET A 571 -22.72 1.07 -2.07
N GLN A 572 -23.54 2.06 -2.46
CA GLN A 572 -25.02 1.91 -2.48
C GLN A 572 -25.45 0.80 -3.43
N LYS A 573 -24.84 0.74 -4.62
CA LYS A 573 -25.17 -0.24 -5.64
C LYS A 573 -24.85 -1.66 -5.16
N TRP A 574 -23.71 -1.87 -4.51
CA TRP A 574 -23.35 -3.16 -3.94
C TRP A 574 -24.29 -3.57 -2.80
N LEU A 575 -24.62 -2.67 -1.86
CA LEU A 575 -25.59 -2.99 -0.79
C LEU A 575 -26.98 -3.30 -1.34
N GLY A 576 -27.41 -2.64 -2.41
CA GLY A 576 -28.65 -3.01 -3.12
C GLY A 576 -28.63 -4.43 -3.69
N TYR A 577 -27.46 -4.91 -4.15
CA TYR A 577 -27.26 -6.30 -4.57
C TYR A 577 -27.35 -7.26 -3.36
N VAL A 578 -26.74 -6.93 -2.23
CA VAL A 578 -26.82 -7.71 -0.99
C VAL A 578 -28.29 -7.84 -0.53
N GLU A 579 -29.01 -6.71 -0.48
CA GLU A 579 -30.42 -6.69 -0.08
C GLU A 579 -31.30 -7.56 -0.99
N LYS A 580 -31.13 -7.40 -2.29
CA LYS A 580 -31.90 -8.14 -3.30
C LYS A 580 -31.80 -9.67 -3.11
N TYR A 581 -30.68 -10.17 -2.68
CA TYR A 581 -30.43 -11.60 -2.52
C TYR A 581 -30.46 -12.08 -1.07
N SER A 582 -30.76 -11.21 -0.11
CA SER A 582 -31.05 -11.60 1.26
C SER A 582 -32.42 -12.28 1.37
N VAL A 583 -32.47 -13.41 2.06
CA VAL A 583 -33.70 -14.21 2.25
C VAL A 583 -34.01 -14.29 3.74
N GLY A 584 -35.22 -13.90 4.12
CA GLY A 584 -35.63 -13.87 5.53
C GLY A 584 -34.80 -12.93 6.39
N GLY A 585 -34.24 -11.86 5.77
CA GLY A 585 -33.41 -10.86 6.45
C GLY A 585 -31.92 -11.19 6.56
N LEU A 586 -31.45 -12.31 5.98
CA LEU A 586 -30.05 -12.72 6.00
C LEU A 586 -29.57 -13.07 4.58
N LEU A 587 -28.33 -12.69 4.27
CA LEU A 587 -27.63 -13.20 3.09
C LEU A 587 -26.95 -14.52 3.46
N LYS A 588 -27.18 -15.57 2.69
CA LYS A 588 -26.65 -16.92 2.95
C LYS A 588 -25.71 -17.45 1.87
N GLN A 589 -25.79 -16.92 0.68
CA GLN A 589 -24.95 -17.25 -0.48
C GLN A 589 -25.22 -16.27 -1.62
N TRP A 590 -24.33 -16.27 -2.62
CA TRP A 590 -24.56 -15.51 -3.85
C TRP A 590 -25.56 -16.24 -4.78
N PRO A 591 -26.32 -15.51 -5.61
CA PRO A 591 -27.32 -16.11 -6.50
C PRO A 591 -26.67 -16.91 -7.64
N ASN A 592 -27.41 -17.86 -8.21
CA ASN A 592 -27.10 -18.55 -9.47
C ASN A 592 -25.69 -19.12 -9.58
N ASN A 593 -25.13 -19.62 -8.48
CA ASN A 593 -23.76 -20.09 -8.43
C ASN A 593 -22.71 -18.99 -8.81
N ASP A 594 -23.07 -17.73 -8.59
CA ASP A 594 -22.21 -16.61 -8.84
C ASP A 594 -20.88 -16.79 -8.06
N TYR A 595 -19.76 -16.48 -8.70
CA TYR A 595 -18.42 -16.75 -8.14
C TYR A 595 -18.24 -18.19 -7.65
N ARG A 596 -18.86 -19.18 -8.31
CA ARG A 596 -18.88 -20.60 -7.95
C ARG A 596 -19.49 -20.89 -6.58
N ASN A 597 -20.27 -19.97 -6.01
CA ASN A 597 -20.79 -20.05 -4.64
C ASN A 597 -19.71 -20.34 -3.58
N TRP A 598 -18.50 -19.97 -3.87
CA TRP A 598 -17.41 -20.10 -2.92
C TRP A 598 -17.55 -19.00 -1.84
N TYR A 599 -18.50 -19.23 -0.94
CA TYR A 599 -18.96 -18.30 0.07
C TYR A 599 -18.27 -18.64 1.38
N LEU A 600 -17.26 -17.82 1.75
CA LEU A 600 -16.38 -18.08 2.87
C LEU A 600 -16.84 -17.32 4.12
N GLY A 601 -16.57 -17.93 5.30
CA GLY A 601 -16.58 -17.28 6.59
C GLY A 601 -15.17 -16.90 7.04
N ASP A 602 -14.72 -17.44 8.20
CA ASP A 602 -13.35 -17.25 8.66
C ASP A 602 -12.40 -18.21 7.96
N TRP A 603 -11.83 -17.78 6.85
CA TRP A 603 -10.94 -18.60 6.03
C TRP A 603 -9.54 -18.77 6.66
N ALA A 604 -8.90 -19.93 6.39
CA ALA A 604 -7.57 -20.29 6.87
C ALA A 604 -7.46 -20.36 8.41
N THR A 605 -8.50 -20.88 9.06
CA THR A 605 -8.48 -21.15 10.50
C THR A 605 -7.47 -22.24 10.87
N PRO A 606 -7.00 -22.30 12.13
CA PRO A 606 -6.15 -23.39 12.59
C PRO A 606 -6.85 -24.75 12.50
N ARG A 607 -6.07 -25.84 12.48
CA ARG A 607 -6.59 -27.21 12.50
C ARG A 607 -7.54 -27.44 13.68
N GLY A 608 -8.64 -28.16 13.42
CA GLY A 608 -9.67 -28.46 14.43
C GLY A 608 -10.78 -27.42 14.56
N ILE A 609 -10.75 -26.37 13.70
CA ILE A 609 -11.84 -25.42 13.54
C ILE A 609 -12.47 -25.63 12.16
N ASP A 610 -13.77 -25.91 12.14
CA ASP A 610 -14.51 -26.08 10.88
C ASP A 610 -14.88 -24.71 10.29
N GLN A 611 -14.01 -24.21 9.42
CA GLN A 611 -14.21 -22.94 8.68
C GLN A 611 -15.37 -22.98 7.69
N THR A 612 -15.95 -24.17 7.43
CA THR A 612 -17.06 -24.36 6.47
C THR A 612 -18.41 -24.53 7.18
N HIS A 613 -18.43 -24.54 8.52
CA HIS A 613 -19.66 -24.69 9.28
C HIS A 613 -20.66 -23.58 8.96
N LYS A 614 -21.81 -23.96 8.42
CA LYS A 614 -22.75 -23.01 7.82
C LYS A 614 -23.24 -21.93 8.79
N SER A 615 -23.47 -22.27 10.07
CA SER A 615 -23.91 -21.29 11.07
C SER A 615 -22.86 -20.20 11.29
N SER A 616 -21.58 -20.56 11.36
CA SER A 616 -20.47 -19.61 11.51
C SER A 616 -20.30 -18.77 10.24
N VAL A 617 -20.30 -19.40 9.07
CA VAL A 617 -20.20 -18.71 7.78
C VAL A 617 -21.30 -17.66 7.60
N ASP A 618 -22.56 -18.04 7.89
CA ASP A 618 -23.71 -17.12 7.77
C ASP A 618 -23.62 -15.99 8.82
N LEU A 619 -23.23 -16.30 10.06
CA LEU A 619 -23.05 -15.33 11.13
C LEU A 619 -21.96 -14.27 10.79
N VAL A 620 -20.79 -14.74 10.38
CA VAL A 620 -19.63 -13.88 10.04
C VAL A 620 -19.98 -12.91 8.92
N ASN A 621 -20.57 -13.40 7.83
CA ASN A 621 -20.90 -12.56 6.69
C ASN A 621 -22.02 -11.55 6.99
N ASN A 622 -23.03 -11.93 7.76
CA ASN A 622 -24.09 -10.98 8.13
C ASN A 622 -23.64 -9.97 9.20
N SER A 623 -22.75 -10.35 10.11
CA SER A 623 -22.10 -9.41 11.03
C SER A 623 -21.27 -8.37 10.25
N PHE A 624 -20.55 -8.78 9.20
CA PHE A 624 -19.85 -7.86 8.33
C PHE A 624 -20.80 -6.89 7.57
N ILE A 625 -21.93 -7.39 7.07
CA ILE A 625 -22.94 -6.54 6.43
C ILE A 625 -23.50 -5.50 7.42
N ALA A 626 -23.69 -5.87 8.71
CA ALA A 626 -24.11 -4.92 9.75
C ALA A 626 -23.05 -3.81 9.97
N VAL A 627 -21.77 -4.15 9.95
CA VAL A 627 -20.66 -3.17 9.97
C VAL A 627 -20.68 -2.28 8.72
N CYS A 628 -20.96 -2.84 7.54
CA CYS A 628 -21.12 -2.04 6.32
C CYS A 628 -22.28 -1.04 6.42
N PHE A 629 -23.43 -1.43 6.99
CA PHE A 629 -24.54 -0.49 7.23
C PHE A 629 -24.18 0.59 8.24
N ASP A 630 -23.40 0.28 9.30
CA ASP A 630 -22.91 1.27 10.24
C ASP A 630 -22.02 2.30 9.55
N ASN A 631 -21.03 1.83 8.79
CA ASN A 631 -20.15 2.70 8.01
C ASN A 631 -20.94 3.57 7.03
N MET A 632 -21.92 3.00 6.32
CA MET A 632 -22.74 3.76 5.36
C MET A 632 -23.65 4.77 6.05
N GLN A 633 -24.16 4.49 7.25
CA GLN A 633 -24.87 5.46 8.07
C GLN A 633 -23.97 6.66 8.39
N ARG A 634 -22.74 6.42 8.88
CA ARG A 634 -21.76 7.47 9.23
C ARG A 634 -21.32 8.25 7.98
N ILE A 635 -21.05 7.57 6.88
CA ILE A 635 -20.70 8.18 5.59
C ILE A 635 -21.84 9.08 5.09
N ALA A 636 -23.10 8.60 5.13
CA ALA A 636 -24.26 9.37 4.71
C ALA A 636 -24.47 10.64 5.56
N GLN A 637 -24.27 10.54 6.88
CA GLN A 637 -24.31 11.71 7.78
C GLN A 637 -23.24 12.74 7.39
N LEU A 638 -22.00 12.29 7.19
CA LEU A 638 -20.86 13.13 6.79
C LEU A 638 -21.09 13.82 5.43
N LEU A 639 -21.75 13.12 4.49
CA LEU A 639 -22.07 13.63 3.16
C LEU A 639 -23.36 14.47 3.11
N GLY A 640 -24.01 14.71 4.26
CA GLY A 640 -25.23 15.49 4.32
C GLY A 640 -26.45 14.82 3.68
N LYS A 641 -26.55 13.48 3.80
CA LYS A 641 -27.64 12.64 3.26
C LYS A 641 -28.47 12.02 4.39
N PRO A 642 -29.30 12.80 5.11
CA PRO A 642 -29.96 12.34 6.34
C PRO A 642 -30.95 11.21 6.10
N GLU A 643 -31.64 11.17 4.95
CA GLU A 643 -32.58 10.11 4.59
C GLU A 643 -31.86 8.76 4.42
N ASP A 644 -30.73 8.75 3.71
CA ASP A 644 -29.89 7.57 3.57
C ASP A 644 -29.34 7.13 4.93
N ALA A 645 -28.88 8.06 5.76
CA ALA A 645 -28.38 7.76 7.10
C ALA A 645 -29.46 7.08 7.96
N SER A 646 -30.70 7.59 7.92
CA SER A 646 -31.83 7.00 8.64
C SER A 646 -32.19 5.61 8.12
N ARG A 647 -32.16 5.43 6.80
CA ARG A 647 -32.40 4.12 6.16
C ARG A 647 -31.34 3.09 6.59
N TYR A 648 -30.05 3.43 6.51
CA TYR A 648 -28.98 2.51 6.93
C TYR A 648 -29.01 2.20 8.43
N ALA A 649 -29.37 3.16 9.26
CA ALA A 649 -29.58 2.91 10.68
C ALA A 649 -30.68 1.87 10.93
N ALA A 650 -31.82 2.01 10.23
CA ALA A 650 -32.93 1.06 10.34
C ALA A 650 -32.55 -0.34 9.82
N GLN A 651 -31.85 -0.41 8.68
CA GLN A 651 -31.36 -1.67 8.11
C GLN A 651 -30.37 -2.37 9.05
N LYS A 652 -29.42 -1.61 9.62
CA LYS A 652 -28.49 -2.12 10.63
C LYS A 652 -29.22 -2.75 11.81
N GLN A 653 -30.16 -2.00 12.42
CA GLN A 653 -30.91 -2.49 13.58
C GLN A 653 -31.73 -3.75 13.27
N ALA A 654 -32.41 -3.77 12.11
CA ALA A 654 -33.18 -4.94 11.69
C ALA A 654 -32.29 -6.17 11.49
N LEU A 655 -31.11 -5.98 10.87
CA LEU A 655 -30.14 -7.06 10.65
C LEU A 655 -29.51 -7.54 11.95
N GLN A 656 -29.09 -6.64 12.84
CA GLN A 656 -28.55 -6.97 14.18
C GLN A 656 -29.54 -7.83 14.97
N LYS A 657 -30.81 -7.41 15.02
CA LYS A 657 -31.88 -8.19 15.68
C LYS A 657 -32.03 -9.58 15.06
N LYS A 658 -32.05 -9.65 13.71
CA LYS A 658 -32.20 -10.92 12.98
C LYS A 658 -31.03 -11.87 13.21
N ILE A 659 -29.79 -11.34 13.26
CA ILE A 659 -28.59 -12.13 13.59
C ILE A 659 -28.72 -12.69 15.00
N HIS A 660 -29.06 -11.85 15.97
CA HIS A 660 -29.24 -12.29 17.37
C HIS A 660 -30.28 -13.40 17.48
N GLU A 661 -31.49 -13.20 16.96
CA GLU A 661 -32.57 -14.18 16.99
C GLU A 661 -32.24 -15.52 16.30
N THR A 662 -31.32 -15.49 15.33
CA THR A 662 -30.99 -16.68 14.52
C THR A 662 -29.82 -17.46 15.08
N PHE A 663 -28.81 -16.81 15.63
CA PHE A 663 -27.52 -17.42 15.94
C PHE A 663 -27.15 -17.44 17.42
N PHE A 664 -27.89 -16.73 18.29
CA PHE A 664 -27.63 -16.73 19.71
C PHE A 664 -28.15 -18.01 20.37
N ASN A 665 -27.33 -18.57 21.26
CA ASN A 665 -27.67 -19.73 22.10
C ASN A 665 -27.80 -19.30 23.54
N GLU A 666 -29.01 -19.24 24.04
CA GLU A 666 -29.36 -18.83 25.41
C GLU A 666 -28.74 -19.76 26.50
N THR A 667 -28.49 -21.03 26.16
CA THR A 667 -28.06 -22.01 27.14
C THR A 667 -26.63 -21.78 27.61
N ASN A 668 -25.74 -21.35 26.66
CA ASN A 668 -24.32 -21.18 26.90
C ASN A 668 -23.80 -19.78 26.60
N ASN A 669 -24.69 -18.84 26.27
CA ASN A 669 -24.38 -17.45 25.90
C ASN A 669 -23.33 -17.35 24.76
N THR A 670 -23.51 -18.14 23.72
CA THR A 670 -22.63 -18.13 22.54
C THR A 670 -23.38 -17.82 21.26
N TYR A 671 -22.65 -17.53 20.17
CA TYR A 671 -23.22 -17.42 18.84
C TYR A 671 -22.61 -18.50 17.94
N GLY A 672 -23.35 -18.87 16.89
CA GLY A 672 -22.88 -19.77 15.85
C GLY A 672 -22.36 -21.09 16.40
N THR A 673 -21.07 -21.33 16.27
CA THR A 673 -20.35 -22.50 16.79
C THR A 673 -19.58 -22.22 18.08
N GLY A 674 -19.59 -20.95 18.56
CA GLY A 674 -18.91 -20.53 19.79
C GLY A 674 -17.39 -20.36 19.63
N THR A 675 -16.86 -20.26 18.43
CA THR A 675 -15.44 -19.97 18.18
C THR A 675 -15.11 -18.50 18.50
N GLN A 676 -13.82 -18.17 18.57
CA GLN A 676 -13.40 -16.79 18.87
C GLN A 676 -14.05 -15.74 17.96
N ILE A 677 -14.13 -16.01 16.64
CA ILE A 677 -14.79 -15.08 15.71
C ILE A 677 -16.31 -15.04 15.93
N ASP A 678 -16.94 -16.17 16.17
CA ASP A 678 -18.39 -16.24 16.38
C ASP A 678 -18.84 -15.49 17.66
N LEU A 679 -17.92 -15.23 18.58
CA LEU A 679 -18.15 -14.45 19.80
C LEU A 679 -17.74 -12.97 19.62
N ALA A 680 -16.57 -12.71 19.06
CA ALA A 680 -16.05 -11.35 18.91
C ALA A 680 -16.82 -10.54 17.84
N PHE A 681 -17.15 -11.13 16.69
CA PHE A 681 -17.77 -10.36 15.61
C PHE A 681 -19.18 -9.84 15.93
N PRO A 682 -20.10 -10.61 16.54
CA PRO A 682 -21.37 -10.07 16.99
C PRO A 682 -21.25 -8.90 17.97
N MET A 683 -20.21 -8.89 18.83
CA MET A 683 -19.94 -7.76 19.73
C MET A 683 -19.50 -6.51 18.94
N ILE A 684 -18.53 -6.63 18.05
CA ILE A 684 -18.05 -5.55 17.19
C ILE A 684 -19.17 -5.02 16.27
N ALA A 685 -20.02 -5.91 15.75
CA ALA A 685 -21.14 -5.53 14.90
C ALA A 685 -22.35 -4.97 15.68
N GLY A 686 -22.25 -4.87 17.00
CA GLY A 686 -23.34 -4.38 17.87
C GLY A 686 -24.58 -5.27 17.88
N VAL A 687 -24.42 -6.56 17.60
CA VAL A 687 -25.49 -7.57 17.55
C VAL A 687 -25.92 -8.00 18.94
N VAL A 688 -24.97 -8.03 19.89
CA VAL A 688 -25.18 -8.51 21.23
C VAL A 688 -25.99 -7.50 22.06
N PRO A 689 -27.17 -7.87 22.61
CA PRO A 689 -27.92 -6.99 23.52
C PRO A 689 -27.10 -6.65 24.77
N GLN A 690 -27.31 -5.45 25.30
CA GLN A 690 -26.53 -4.92 26.42
C GLN A 690 -26.59 -5.85 27.68
N ASP A 691 -27.73 -6.45 27.96
CA ASP A 691 -27.93 -7.38 29.07
C ASP A 691 -27.22 -8.75 28.90
N LYS A 692 -26.77 -9.07 27.67
CA LYS A 692 -26.05 -10.31 27.34
C LYS A 692 -24.55 -10.07 27.14
N LEU A 693 -24.11 -8.82 27.01
CA LEU A 693 -22.74 -8.48 26.61
C LEU A 693 -21.69 -9.13 27.54
N GLN A 694 -21.81 -8.95 28.83
CA GLN A 694 -20.87 -9.52 29.81
C GLN A 694 -20.80 -11.07 29.75
N ALA A 695 -21.94 -11.72 29.50
CA ALA A 695 -21.97 -13.17 29.41
C ALA A 695 -21.29 -13.69 28.13
N VAL A 696 -21.45 -12.98 27.01
CA VAL A 696 -20.77 -13.30 25.73
C VAL A 696 -19.26 -13.02 25.84
N GLU A 697 -18.86 -11.92 26.47
CA GLU A 697 -17.46 -11.64 26.79
C GLU A 697 -16.82 -12.75 27.61
N GLN A 698 -17.50 -13.21 28.65
CA GLN A 698 -17.03 -14.34 29.47
C GLN A 698 -16.89 -15.61 28.64
N SER A 699 -17.81 -15.83 27.66
CA SER A 699 -17.71 -16.95 26.73
C SER A 699 -16.48 -16.84 25.83
N LEU A 700 -16.13 -15.63 25.37
CA LEU A 700 -14.91 -15.40 24.59
C LEU A 700 -13.63 -15.67 25.41
N TYR A 701 -13.58 -15.23 26.68
CA TYR A 701 -12.48 -15.55 27.58
C TYR A 701 -12.36 -17.03 27.82
N ASN A 702 -13.48 -17.74 28.06
CA ASN A 702 -13.49 -19.19 28.27
C ASN A 702 -13.06 -19.94 27.01
N GLU A 703 -13.58 -19.54 25.81
CA GLU A 703 -13.14 -20.15 24.56
C GLU A 703 -11.63 -19.96 24.37
N THR A 704 -11.10 -18.76 24.59
CA THR A 704 -9.69 -18.46 24.37
C THR A 704 -8.79 -19.13 25.42
N LEU A 705 -9.05 -18.90 26.70
CA LEU A 705 -8.12 -19.32 27.78
C LEU A 705 -8.28 -20.75 28.18
N VAL A 706 -9.51 -21.30 28.18
CA VAL A 706 -9.81 -22.67 28.63
C VAL A 706 -9.80 -23.63 27.44
N ASN A 707 -10.69 -23.42 26.44
CA ASN A 707 -10.86 -24.38 25.36
C ASN A 707 -9.64 -24.37 24.42
N ARG A 708 -9.10 -23.19 24.08
CA ARG A 708 -7.91 -23.02 23.22
C ARG A 708 -6.60 -22.87 23.98
N LYS A 709 -6.64 -22.95 25.33
CA LYS A 709 -5.43 -22.87 26.18
C LYS A 709 -4.58 -21.61 25.90
N GLY A 710 -5.23 -20.52 25.58
CA GLY A 710 -4.59 -19.24 25.24
C GLY A 710 -4.03 -19.14 23.81
N HIS A 711 -4.44 -19.99 22.88
CA HIS A 711 -4.02 -19.87 21.48
C HIS A 711 -4.97 -19.02 20.64
N LEU A 712 -4.45 -18.44 19.58
CA LEU A 712 -5.24 -17.91 18.49
C LEU A 712 -6.03 -19.05 17.82
N ALA A 713 -7.29 -18.80 17.51
CA ALA A 713 -8.18 -19.78 16.90
C ALA A 713 -8.99 -19.15 15.75
N THR A 714 -8.42 -18.14 15.13
CA THR A 714 -9.02 -17.37 14.04
C THR A 714 -8.23 -17.55 12.75
N GLY A 715 -8.92 -17.32 11.64
CA GLY A 715 -8.35 -17.20 10.32
C GLY A 715 -8.21 -15.73 9.89
N LEU A 716 -8.28 -15.51 8.57
CA LEU A 716 -8.11 -14.21 7.91
C LEU A 716 -9.15 -13.17 8.38
N VAL A 717 -10.43 -13.58 8.54
CA VAL A 717 -11.51 -12.67 8.93
C VAL A 717 -11.54 -12.43 10.44
N GLY A 718 -11.34 -13.50 11.21
CA GLY A 718 -11.45 -13.43 12.67
C GLY A 718 -10.31 -12.69 13.34
N LEU A 719 -9.12 -12.72 12.77
CA LEU A 719 -7.95 -12.08 13.38
C LEU A 719 -8.10 -10.55 13.51
N PRO A 720 -8.47 -9.78 12.47
CA PRO A 720 -8.71 -8.34 12.60
C PRO A 720 -9.85 -8.02 13.58
N ILE A 721 -10.91 -8.81 13.58
CA ILE A 721 -12.07 -8.62 14.48
C ILE A 721 -11.66 -8.84 15.94
N LEU A 722 -10.93 -9.91 16.21
CA LEU A 722 -10.43 -10.19 17.56
C LEU A 722 -9.41 -9.13 18.01
N THR A 723 -8.56 -8.66 17.09
CA THR A 723 -7.59 -7.60 17.36
C THR A 723 -8.31 -6.30 17.75
N GLU A 724 -9.30 -5.87 16.97
CA GLU A 724 -10.09 -4.67 17.25
C GLU A 724 -10.85 -4.81 18.58
N TRP A 725 -11.51 -5.96 18.81
CA TRP A 725 -12.22 -6.21 20.06
C TRP A 725 -11.28 -6.08 21.28
N THR A 726 -10.06 -6.63 21.21
CA THR A 726 -9.12 -6.56 22.34
C THR A 726 -8.62 -5.12 22.59
N VAL A 727 -8.49 -4.29 21.56
CA VAL A 727 -8.12 -2.87 21.69
C VAL A 727 -9.27 -2.09 22.35
N ASP A 728 -10.50 -2.27 21.85
CA ASP A 728 -11.68 -1.50 22.29
C ASP A 728 -12.13 -1.84 23.72
N ASN A 729 -11.86 -3.09 24.16
CA ASN A 729 -12.23 -3.56 25.49
C ASN A 729 -11.05 -3.63 26.48
N GLU A 730 -9.94 -2.96 26.17
CA GLU A 730 -8.74 -2.88 27.03
C GLU A 730 -8.20 -4.28 27.43
N ALA A 731 -8.36 -5.27 26.53
CA ALA A 731 -8.01 -6.67 26.76
C ALA A 731 -6.59 -7.02 26.24
N ALA A 732 -5.63 -6.11 26.41
CA ALA A 732 -4.26 -6.28 25.93
C ALA A 732 -3.57 -7.54 26.51
N ASP A 733 -3.84 -7.91 27.76
CA ASP A 733 -3.32 -9.14 28.38
C ASP A 733 -3.82 -10.42 27.70
N LEU A 734 -5.07 -10.41 27.19
CA LEU A 734 -5.62 -11.55 26.46
C LEU A 734 -4.87 -11.75 25.13
N MET A 735 -4.69 -10.67 24.37
CA MET A 735 -3.93 -10.72 23.12
C MET A 735 -2.47 -11.10 23.38
N TYR A 736 -1.83 -10.48 24.37
CA TYR A 736 -0.46 -10.82 24.76
C TYR A 736 -0.30 -12.30 25.07
N THR A 737 -1.24 -12.90 25.82
CA THR A 737 -1.24 -14.33 26.15
C THR A 737 -1.24 -15.19 24.89
N MET A 738 -2.04 -14.82 23.87
CA MET A 738 -2.09 -15.52 22.59
C MET A 738 -0.80 -15.35 21.78
N LEU A 739 -0.23 -14.15 21.75
CA LEU A 739 0.99 -13.85 21.00
C LEU A 739 2.24 -14.52 21.57
N LYS A 740 2.25 -14.84 22.86
CA LYS A 740 3.39 -15.51 23.53
C LYS A 740 3.38 -17.04 23.35
N LYS A 741 2.43 -17.60 22.61
CA LYS A 741 2.41 -19.04 22.29
C LYS A 741 3.47 -19.38 21.24
N ARG A 742 4.35 -20.35 21.59
CA ARG A 742 5.41 -20.86 20.69
C ARG A 742 5.03 -22.16 19.99
N ASP A 743 3.99 -22.83 20.49
CA ASP A 743 3.42 -24.00 19.86
C ASP A 743 2.29 -23.59 18.88
N TYR A 744 1.89 -24.55 18.03
CA TYR A 744 0.85 -24.35 17.01
C TYR A 744 -0.54 -24.15 17.62
N PRO A 745 -1.33 -23.20 17.13
CA PRO A 745 -1.01 -22.14 16.14
C PRO A 745 -0.51 -20.86 16.82
N GLY A 746 0.38 -20.12 16.17
CA GLY A 746 0.87 -18.85 16.69
C GLY A 746 1.98 -18.21 15.84
N TYR A 747 2.21 -16.93 16.05
CA TYR A 747 3.26 -16.18 15.35
C TYR A 747 4.67 -16.65 15.72
N LEU A 748 4.88 -16.93 17.00
CA LEU A 748 6.18 -17.44 17.47
C LEU A 748 6.44 -18.86 16.94
N TYR A 749 5.38 -19.66 16.75
CA TYR A 749 5.50 -20.93 16.03
C TYR A 749 6.02 -20.71 14.60
N MET A 750 5.48 -19.75 13.86
CA MET A 750 6.00 -19.44 12.52
C MET A 750 7.47 -19.01 12.58
N ILE A 751 7.84 -18.09 13.48
CA ILE A 751 9.21 -17.58 13.64
C ILE A 751 10.18 -18.68 14.03
N ASP A 752 9.83 -19.52 15.00
CA ASP A 752 10.65 -20.66 15.46
C ASP A 752 10.84 -21.72 14.35
N ASN A 753 9.92 -21.79 13.39
CA ASN A 753 10.02 -22.61 12.17
C ASN A 753 10.59 -21.85 10.95
N GLY A 754 11.28 -20.74 11.17
CA GLY A 754 12.08 -20.03 10.17
C GLY A 754 11.32 -19.01 9.32
N ALA A 755 10.11 -18.63 9.72
CA ALA A 755 9.38 -17.56 9.04
C ALA A 755 10.12 -16.22 9.13
N THR A 756 10.20 -15.54 8.01
CA THR A 756 10.68 -14.15 7.89
C THR A 756 9.57 -13.21 7.40
N THR A 757 8.48 -13.81 6.98
CA THR A 757 7.23 -13.21 6.50
C THR A 757 6.07 -14.04 7.01
N THR A 758 4.87 -13.48 7.11
CA THR A 758 3.66 -14.22 7.49
C THR A 758 3.25 -15.23 6.43
N TRP A 759 2.74 -16.38 6.89
CA TRP A 759 2.32 -17.49 6.05
C TRP A 759 0.84 -17.38 5.64
N GLU A 760 0.44 -18.16 4.63
CA GLU A 760 -0.96 -18.28 4.21
C GLU A 760 -1.79 -19.09 5.21
N HIS A 761 -1.25 -20.19 5.70
CA HIS A 761 -1.86 -21.02 6.72
C HIS A 761 -0.99 -21.13 7.97
N TRP A 762 -1.60 -21.24 9.15
CA TRP A 762 -0.89 -21.34 10.43
C TRP A 762 0.14 -22.50 10.49
N ASN A 763 -0.08 -23.55 9.71
CA ASN A 763 0.79 -24.72 9.64
C ASN A 763 1.90 -24.65 8.57
N GLY A 764 2.00 -23.56 7.83
CA GLY A 764 3.00 -23.36 6.78
C GLY A 764 2.64 -24.01 5.44
N ASP A 765 1.41 -24.40 5.22
CA ASP A 765 0.96 -24.89 3.91
C ASP A 765 0.88 -23.70 2.92
N ARG A 766 1.17 -23.97 1.65
CA ARG A 766 1.12 -23.04 0.50
C ARG A 766 2.16 -21.92 0.59
N SER A 767 1.75 -20.65 0.62
CA SER A 767 2.64 -19.50 0.55
C SER A 767 3.26 -19.13 1.91
N HIS A 768 4.57 -18.82 1.90
CA HIS A 768 5.25 -18.23 3.04
C HIS A 768 5.42 -16.71 2.93
N ILE A 769 4.78 -16.07 1.94
CA ILE A 769 4.66 -14.60 1.84
C ILE A 769 3.20 -14.28 1.56
N HIS A 770 2.40 -14.07 2.61
CA HIS A 770 0.95 -13.92 2.42
C HIS A 770 0.33 -12.85 3.31
N ASN A 771 -0.80 -12.31 2.86
CA ASN A 771 -1.51 -11.22 3.53
C ASN A 771 -2.51 -11.69 4.61
N CYS A 772 -2.53 -12.97 4.94
CA CYS A 772 -3.58 -13.58 5.76
C CYS A 772 -3.57 -13.08 7.21
N TYR A 773 -2.41 -12.98 7.86
CA TYR A 773 -2.31 -12.76 9.30
C TYR A 773 -1.62 -11.45 9.70
N ASN A 774 -1.81 -10.39 8.92
CA ASN A 774 -1.14 -9.11 9.20
C ASN A 774 -1.92 -8.16 10.12
N ALA A 775 -3.17 -8.48 10.44
CA ALA A 775 -4.07 -7.61 11.22
C ALA A 775 -3.52 -7.19 12.58
N ILE A 776 -2.84 -8.11 13.28
CA ILE A 776 -2.29 -7.86 14.61
C ILE A 776 -1.26 -6.71 14.64
N GLY A 777 -0.71 -6.35 13.49
CA GLY A 777 0.25 -5.25 13.41
C GLY A 777 -0.29 -3.91 13.93
N SER A 778 -1.59 -3.66 13.81
CA SER A 778 -2.23 -2.46 14.36
C SER A 778 -2.28 -2.44 15.90
N TRP A 779 -2.37 -3.61 16.54
CA TRP A 779 -2.41 -3.74 17.99
C TRP A 779 -1.16 -3.18 18.67
N PHE A 780 0.02 -3.35 18.06
CA PHE A 780 1.28 -2.82 18.60
C PHE A 780 1.23 -1.31 18.79
N TYR A 781 0.60 -0.60 17.84
CA TYR A 781 0.46 0.86 17.87
C TYR A 781 -0.73 1.31 18.71
N ASN A 782 -1.89 0.66 18.51
CA ASN A 782 -3.16 1.11 19.08
C ASN A 782 -3.30 0.72 20.56
N ALA A 783 -2.86 -0.48 20.93
CA ALA A 783 -2.87 -0.95 22.31
C ALA A 783 -1.55 -0.62 23.01
N VAL A 784 -0.46 -1.36 22.72
CA VAL A 784 0.80 -1.26 23.48
C VAL A 784 1.41 0.14 23.36
N GLY A 785 1.49 0.67 22.15
CA GLY A 785 1.98 2.02 21.89
C GLY A 785 1.00 3.11 22.32
N GLY A 786 -0.29 2.78 22.37
CA GLY A 786 -1.34 3.67 22.82
C GLY A 786 -1.63 4.85 21.93
N ILE A 787 -1.31 4.80 20.63
CA ILE A 787 -1.60 5.87 19.67
C ILE A 787 -2.77 5.46 18.79
N THR A 788 -3.94 6.04 19.03
CA THR A 788 -5.12 5.84 18.18
C THR A 788 -5.64 7.18 17.67
N ARG A 789 -6.45 7.15 16.63
CA ARG A 789 -7.25 8.32 16.25
C ARG A 789 -8.52 8.39 17.09
N SER A 790 -9.05 9.58 17.29
CA SER A 790 -10.40 9.73 17.80
C SER A 790 -11.40 9.28 16.72
N GLU A 791 -12.52 8.68 17.11
CA GLU A 791 -13.54 8.22 16.16
C GLU A 791 -14.40 9.34 15.59
N ASP A 792 -14.49 10.47 16.29
CA ASP A 792 -15.34 11.60 15.94
C ASP A 792 -14.70 12.55 14.92
N VAL A 793 -13.35 12.47 14.72
CA VAL A 793 -12.61 13.40 13.86
C VAL A 793 -11.55 12.67 13.03
N ALA A 794 -11.68 12.73 11.71
CA ALA A 794 -10.73 12.08 10.78
C ALA A 794 -9.37 12.80 10.69
N GLY A 795 -8.36 12.10 10.16
CA GLY A 795 -7.05 12.64 9.82
C GLY A 795 -6.15 12.91 11.01
N TYR A 796 -6.38 12.28 12.15
CA TYR A 796 -5.59 12.51 13.38
C TYR A 796 -5.61 13.97 13.88
N ARG A 797 -6.69 14.73 13.62
CA ARG A 797 -6.89 16.04 14.24
C ARG A 797 -7.00 15.94 15.76
N LYS A 798 -7.51 14.79 16.25
CA LYS A 798 -7.44 14.37 17.63
C LYS A 798 -6.75 13.01 17.71
N ILE A 799 -5.75 12.91 18.57
CA ILE A 799 -4.96 11.72 18.82
C ILE A 799 -5.29 11.26 20.23
N ARG A 800 -5.93 10.09 20.33
CA ARG A 800 -6.14 9.43 21.62
C ARG A 800 -4.85 8.72 22.02
N ILE A 801 -4.37 9.00 23.22
CA ILE A 801 -3.15 8.43 23.79
C ILE A 801 -3.56 7.57 24.99
N HIS A 802 -3.50 6.25 24.81
CA HIS A 802 -3.96 5.29 25.80
C HIS A 802 -3.15 4.00 25.74
N PRO A 803 -1.91 3.96 26.26
CA PRO A 803 -1.15 2.72 26.34
C PRO A 803 -1.87 1.69 27.21
N GLN A 804 -2.15 0.53 26.62
CA GLN A 804 -2.64 -0.65 27.31
C GLN A 804 -1.43 -1.57 27.56
N ILE A 805 -1.06 -1.74 28.82
CA ILE A 805 0.22 -2.36 29.18
C ILE A 805 0.02 -3.86 29.48
N PRO A 806 0.44 -4.77 28.57
CA PRO A 806 0.38 -6.20 28.86
C PRO A 806 1.36 -6.58 29.98
N LYS A 807 1.02 -7.61 30.75
CA LYS A 807 1.92 -8.16 31.76
C LYS A 807 3.25 -8.58 31.12
N GLY A 808 4.38 -8.07 31.65
CA GLY A 808 5.72 -8.37 31.14
C GLY A 808 6.29 -7.33 30.19
N VAL A 809 5.50 -6.37 29.72
CA VAL A 809 6.00 -5.21 28.96
C VAL A 809 6.22 -4.04 29.93
N THR A 810 7.44 -3.52 29.96
CA THR A 810 7.84 -2.44 30.90
C THR A 810 8.08 -1.09 30.23
N TRP A 811 8.23 -1.06 28.90
CA TRP A 811 8.32 0.15 28.11
C TRP A 811 7.93 -0.13 26.65
N ALA A 812 7.46 0.91 25.97
CA ALA A 812 7.38 0.95 24.53
C ALA A 812 7.73 2.34 23.98
N LYS A 813 8.24 2.35 22.75
CA LYS A 813 8.52 3.56 21.95
C LYS A 813 7.74 3.44 20.66
N THR A 814 6.85 4.39 20.44
CA THR A 814 5.92 4.33 19.31
C THR A 814 5.84 5.67 18.61
N SER A 815 5.94 5.67 17.29
CA SER A 815 5.65 6.85 16.49
C SER A 815 4.67 6.52 15.37
N LYS A 816 3.79 7.47 15.08
CA LYS A 816 2.85 7.42 13.97
C LYS A 816 3.01 8.67 13.11
N GLU A 817 3.31 8.48 11.84
CA GLU A 817 3.27 9.59 10.89
C GLU A 817 1.82 9.88 10.51
N THR A 818 1.34 11.06 10.85
CA THR A 818 -0.02 11.51 10.55
C THR A 818 -0.01 12.53 9.40
N PRO A 819 -1.17 12.89 8.84
CA PRO A 819 -1.25 13.99 7.87
C PRO A 819 -0.68 15.33 8.38
N PHE A 820 -0.64 15.54 9.69
CA PHE A 820 -0.12 16.76 10.33
C PHE A 820 1.35 16.68 10.71
N GLY A 821 1.94 15.48 10.75
CA GLY A 821 3.30 15.20 11.18
C GLY A 821 3.36 14.03 12.14
N THR A 822 4.52 13.85 12.76
CA THR A 822 4.76 12.69 13.64
C THR A 822 4.08 12.87 14.99
N ALA A 823 3.21 11.93 15.35
CA ALA A 823 2.77 11.70 16.72
C ALA A 823 3.69 10.67 17.36
N ARG A 824 4.11 10.90 18.59
CA ARG A 824 5.00 9.99 19.33
C ARG A 824 4.52 9.77 20.75
N VAL A 825 4.63 8.54 21.22
CA VAL A 825 4.41 8.15 22.62
C VAL A 825 5.49 7.14 23.00
N ASP A 826 6.42 7.57 23.83
CA ASP A 826 7.40 6.71 24.46
C ASP A 826 7.02 6.61 25.95
N TRP A 827 6.72 5.42 26.41
CA TRP A 827 6.34 5.22 27.82
C TRP A 827 7.23 4.19 28.50
N LYS A 828 7.34 4.35 29.82
CA LYS A 828 8.07 3.43 30.69
C LYS A 828 7.36 3.32 32.03
N LEU A 829 7.25 2.09 32.52
CA LEU A 829 6.72 1.78 33.85
C LEU A 829 7.86 1.44 34.80
N ASN A 830 8.08 2.27 35.82
CA ASN A 830 9.10 2.10 36.85
C ASN A 830 8.44 2.02 38.23
N ASP A 831 8.51 0.88 38.88
CA ASP A 831 7.97 0.66 40.25
C ASP A 831 6.53 1.17 40.44
N GLY A 832 5.68 0.97 39.42
CA GLY A 832 4.28 1.41 39.39
C GLY A 832 4.06 2.87 38.98
N THR A 833 5.12 3.62 38.73
CA THR A 833 5.05 5.00 38.19
C THR A 833 5.13 4.95 36.67
N MET A 834 4.17 5.56 36.01
CA MET A 834 4.17 5.75 34.56
C MET A 834 4.92 7.02 34.18
N GLU A 835 5.90 6.88 33.31
CA GLU A 835 6.58 7.99 32.65
C GLU A 835 6.26 7.95 31.15
N MET A 836 5.82 9.08 30.58
CA MET A 836 5.57 9.18 29.14
C MET A 836 6.22 10.42 28.54
N GLU A 837 6.87 10.24 27.39
CA GLU A 837 7.27 11.35 26.51
C GLU A 837 6.33 11.36 25.30
N ILE A 838 5.62 12.47 25.10
CA ILE A 838 4.57 12.61 24.10
C ILE A 838 4.95 13.73 23.14
N GLU A 839 4.81 13.48 21.83
CA GLU A 839 4.90 14.51 20.79
C GLU A 839 3.58 14.55 20.00
N ILE A 840 2.98 15.74 19.94
CA ILE A 840 1.73 16.02 19.23
C ILE A 840 2.05 17.00 18.11
N PRO A 841 1.78 16.65 16.84
CA PRO A 841 2.08 17.54 15.71
C PRO A 841 1.18 18.79 15.69
N VAL A 842 1.68 19.85 15.08
CA VAL A 842 0.89 21.08 14.88
C VAL A 842 -0.30 20.79 13.98
N GLY A 843 -1.50 21.15 14.41
CA GLY A 843 -2.76 20.84 13.75
C GLY A 843 -3.53 19.70 14.41
N SER A 844 -2.92 19.03 15.40
CA SER A 844 -3.56 17.97 16.20
C SER A 844 -3.71 18.38 17.66
N LEU A 845 -4.67 17.73 18.34
CA LEU A 845 -4.84 17.71 19.79
C LEU A 845 -4.56 16.32 20.32
N GLY A 846 -3.90 16.20 21.48
CA GLY A 846 -3.72 14.94 22.19
C GLY A 846 -4.77 14.78 23.29
N GLU A 847 -5.41 13.62 23.38
CA GLU A 847 -6.32 13.23 24.43
C GLU A 847 -5.71 12.04 25.18
N VAL A 848 -5.02 12.32 26.31
CA VAL A 848 -4.40 11.28 27.13
C VAL A 848 -5.45 10.70 28.08
N VAL A 849 -5.69 9.39 27.95
CA VAL A 849 -6.53 8.64 28.89
C VAL A 849 -5.71 8.27 30.11
N LEU A 850 -6.13 8.70 31.28
CA LEU A 850 -5.47 8.39 32.54
C LEU A 850 -6.23 7.28 33.29
N PRO A 851 -5.49 6.38 33.95
CA PRO A 851 -6.12 5.33 34.77
C PRO A 851 -7.01 5.90 35.86
N GLU A 852 -8.00 5.11 36.28
CA GLU A 852 -8.86 5.45 37.43
C GLU A 852 -8.01 5.59 38.68
N GLY A 853 -8.36 6.58 39.52
CA GLY A 853 -7.66 6.84 40.81
C GLY A 853 -6.43 7.74 40.70
N VAL A 854 -5.98 8.12 39.53
CA VAL A 854 -4.87 9.07 39.36
C VAL A 854 -5.33 10.48 39.76
N LYS A 855 -4.87 10.94 40.94
CA LYS A 855 -5.23 12.26 41.50
C LYS A 855 -4.24 13.37 41.13
N LYS A 856 -2.98 13.01 40.80
CA LYS A 856 -1.92 13.94 40.46
C LYS A 856 -1.19 13.51 39.22
N VAL A 857 -0.93 14.44 38.34
CA VAL A 857 -0.12 14.26 37.13
C VAL A 857 0.94 15.35 37.06
N SER A 858 2.19 14.96 36.93
CA SER A 858 3.27 15.91 36.62
C SER A 858 3.31 16.11 35.09
N ILE A 859 3.23 17.36 34.66
CA ILE A 859 3.37 17.76 33.25
C ILE A 859 4.59 18.65 33.14
N ASN A 860 5.63 18.21 32.45
CA ASN A 860 6.91 18.92 32.29
C ASN A 860 7.53 19.37 33.66
N GLY A 861 7.38 18.53 34.69
CA GLY A 861 7.88 18.78 36.07
C GLY A 861 6.96 19.64 36.93
N VAL A 862 5.78 20.02 36.44
CA VAL A 862 4.78 20.76 37.22
C VAL A 862 3.66 19.83 37.65
N GLU A 863 3.45 19.68 38.96
CA GLU A 863 2.34 18.87 39.46
C GLU A 863 0.99 19.56 39.22
N ASN A 864 0.03 18.80 38.76
CA ASN A 864 -1.35 19.21 38.55
C ASN A 864 -2.26 18.28 39.34
N GLU A 865 -3.10 18.85 40.19
CA GLU A 865 -4.16 18.09 40.91
C GLU A 865 -5.36 17.90 40.01
N ARG A 866 -6.01 16.75 40.14
CA ARG A 866 -7.16 16.36 39.27
C ARG A 866 -8.29 15.81 40.12
N ASN A 867 -9.50 15.99 39.63
CA ASN A 867 -10.66 15.27 40.13
C ASN A 867 -10.73 13.90 39.43
N ALA A 868 -10.16 12.88 40.04
CA ALA A 868 -10.03 11.53 39.47
C ALA A 868 -11.39 10.87 39.13
N GLN A 869 -12.51 11.37 39.67
CA GLN A 869 -13.85 10.83 39.38
C GLN A 869 -14.53 11.44 38.14
N SER A 870 -14.18 12.68 37.80
CA SER A 870 -14.84 13.42 36.70
C SER A 870 -13.96 13.67 35.48
N GLU A 871 -12.63 13.52 35.58
CA GLU A 871 -11.68 13.87 34.53
C GLU A 871 -10.83 12.66 34.11
N LYS A 872 -11.39 11.82 33.24
CA LYS A 872 -10.66 10.67 32.66
C LYS A 872 -9.68 11.09 31.54
N LEU A 873 -9.88 12.25 30.94
CA LEU A 873 -9.11 12.74 29.79
C LEU A 873 -8.27 13.97 30.15
N LEU A 874 -6.99 13.95 29.77
CA LEU A 874 -6.10 15.11 29.78
C LEU A 874 -5.89 15.59 28.34
N THR A 875 -6.36 16.81 28.02
CA THR A 875 -6.16 17.41 26.69
C THR A 875 -4.82 18.16 26.62
N LEU A 876 -4.01 17.80 25.64
CA LEU A 876 -2.73 18.46 25.35
C LEU A 876 -2.78 19.13 23.97
N GLN A 877 -2.25 20.34 23.88
CA GLN A 877 -2.03 21.02 22.60
C GLN A 877 -0.86 20.40 21.83
N SER A 878 -0.63 20.86 20.59
CA SER A 878 0.60 20.49 19.86
C SER A 878 1.86 20.75 20.66
N GLY A 879 2.89 19.91 20.53
CA GLY A 879 4.17 20.11 21.21
C GLY A 879 4.71 18.85 21.85
N ARG A 880 5.69 19.03 22.76
CA ARG A 880 6.36 17.94 23.46
C ARG A 880 6.11 18.01 24.94
N TYR A 881 5.72 16.89 25.52
CA TYR A 881 5.35 16.79 26.92
C TYR A 881 6.02 15.59 27.58
N LYS A 882 6.41 15.80 28.84
CA LYS A 882 6.82 14.73 29.72
C LYS A 882 5.77 14.60 30.81
N LEU A 883 5.08 13.46 30.84
CA LEU A 883 4.06 13.14 31.83
C LEU A 883 4.60 12.11 32.82
N MET A 884 4.18 12.25 34.09
CA MET A 884 4.47 11.27 35.14
C MET A 884 3.25 11.16 36.06
N TYR A 885 2.81 9.95 36.35
CA TYR A 885 1.72 9.68 37.29
C TYR A 885 1.83 8.30 37.95
#